data_a441db2414299cacdce8341606b73938
#
_entry.id   a441db2414299cacdce8341606b73938
#
_cell.length_a   1.000
_cell.length_b   1.000
_cell.length_c   1.000
_cell.angle_alpha   90.00
_cell.angle_beta   90.00
_cell.angle_gamma   90.00
#
_symmetry.space_group_name_H-M   'P 1'
#
loop_
_entity.id
_entity.type
_entity.pdbx_description
1 polymer ?
#
loop_
_entity_poly.entity_id
_entity_poly.type
_entity_poly.pdbx_seq_one_letter_code
_entity_poly.pdbx_strand_id
1 'polypeptide(L)'
;MKKILFLLSSLWALSTSGQVSTLETRYFTSDVKANGETDFHGETEWMNLEQRIDFLAKYGNYAAKFWNNPQLDRPVLSSQEVPSVLKSIKPQPTSQTRKTLSLNQWKAYGYRPGKELEQQEEWKLWEQQTGSKIANGKLSLSDCTIKRETEDIKWRFRLKAYLQNEASCYTLSLGNQGQDVISVKLQDPKIQVQSGKYQQEKNYKGKSQYMLEIYGDFDNKRFFVTLDSTLTLECPLDANLTPIINQTSFTSTGGTTYMDNLQLYSFVQDAANAHTPFYTSLVWDEDFDPIVPIKEWYSPEYNDTQWTEVKLPSVHGGLAEKEESYYLRKKVHIDNCERAILNLETLDPGGEVWINGQPVIVINDRHPYQLDVTEYMIPHQENLIAIRVKPYKARHQMLHSPSDPYTGWLLGRTELILTSRCMIKDALVHTSTIHEKEAVQSNLITIQYNGVEYYKGSIEINYYPWYPEERGVVASIQKEIQIRPSIDNKISIPLSIPDALLWHPNHPNLYKVEVILKDKTGKVIDDYVTTTGIRTITQERGKLYINNQVEMLNGAQILGYRYPIETIAKTNRCVSDETIIQDLLQIKKMNGNMLRIHVHAEKDTIDGINDPRYAEYADQLGIYLLWQTAGWVREGEAWNVDFKGYPKYIRQVYNHPSIVMWEAGNHPNRFKKHDISDSHDYMNLIYKTISQADTSRLISPTSFWGHTHYGNYDGSMDYKGNPISPNPVIMEKLMTRGNQDAYTGYGATWSELRKAPYRWAASCINANDKAFFNFEHEESAAQPNWELAQKEPWYKVQSYEWEYEENSIGRKLDAEEWKISQAFQAFSAWESMKKQILLGYDGFSWCSLESGANMFTYQKPLLDAFGVPKLAYYANKQAFGRMWAASNNVDVVYGPQDQIQPVIFNLDAPCKANLIIELKNEQGKTVEKKTIKNIDVKGNGNVTPVESFRFKNKREGVYFIVYQLVKLAN
;
A
#
# COMPACT_ATOMS: atom_id res chain seq x y z
N MET A 1 9.87 27.96 -8.60
CA MET A 1 9.18 27.86 -7.30
C MET A 1 7.76 28.41 -7.30
N LYS A 2 7.49 29.70 -7.64
CA LYS A 2 6.10 30.22 -7.67
C LYS A 2 5.14 29.44 -8.60
N LYS A 3 5.58 28.87 -9.71
CA LYS A 3 4.74 28.06 -10.63
C LYS A 3 4.46 26.63 -10.12
N ILE A 4 5.31 26.06 -9.26
CA ILE A 4 5.14 24.69 -8.71
C ILE A 4 4.28 24.76 -7.43
N LEU A 5 4.42 25.81 -6.62
CA LEU A 5 3.44 26.08 -5.56
C LEU A 5 2.04 26.34 -6.14
N PHE A 6 1.97 26.94 -7.33
CA PHE A 6 0.71 27.12 -8.06
C PHE A 6 0.15 25.78 -8.58
N LEU A 7 0.98 24.79 -8.92
CA LEU A 7 0.51 23.45 -9.30
C LEU A 7 0.05 22.63 -8.09
N LEU A 8 0.76 22.68 -6.96
CA LEU A 8 0.31 22.05 -5.71
C LEU A 8 -0.89 22.79 -5.11
N SER A 9 -0.92 24.12 -5.17
CA SER A 9 -2.10 24.90 -4.79
C SER A 9 -3.22 24.84 -5.83
N SER A 10 -2.96 24.62 -7.11
CA SER A 10 -4.00 24.44 -8.12
C SER A 10 -4.64 23.04 -8.08
N LEU A 11 -3.98 22.04 -7.54
CA LEU A 11 -4.61 20.77 -7.16
C LEU A 11 -5.66 20.93 -6.03
N TRP A 12 -5.52 21.99 -5.21
CA TRP A 12 -6.48 22.35 -4.17
C TRP A 12 -7.34 23.56 -4.53
N ALA A 13 -6.89 24.44 -5.45
CA ALA A 13 -7.59 25.66 -5.84
C ALA A 13 -8.81 25.42 -6.77
N LEU A 14 -9.09 24.18 -7.13
CA LEU A 14 -10.36 23.82 -7.83
C LEU A 14 -11.56 23.75 -6.87
N SER A 15 -11.39 24.00 -5.57
CA SER A 15 -12.49 24.10 -4.60
C SER A 15 -12.93 25.55 -4.30
N THR A 16 -12.41 26.55 -4.97
CA THR A 16 -12.78 27.97 -4.73
C THR A 16 -13.94 28.49 -5.59
N SER A 17 -14.51 27.68 -6.48
CA SER A 17 -15.87 27.93 -6.94
C SER A 17 -16.81 27.31 -5.92
N GLY A 18 -17.57 28.09 -5.20
CA GLY A 18 -18.47 27.68 -4.12
C GLY A 18 -19.61 26.72 -4.51
N GLN A 19 -19.35 25.80 -5.45
CA GLN A 19 -20.33 24.83 -5.94
C GLN A 19 -19.79 23.41 -5.80
N VAL A 20 -20.51 22.57 -5.05
CA VAL A 20 -20.26 21.13 -4.91
C VAL A 20 -21.45 20.38 -5.48
N SER A 21 -21.18 19.37 -6.30
CA SER A 21 -22.22 18.52 -6.92
C SER A 21 -22.13 17.08 -6.43
N THR A 22 -23.25 16.51 -6.03
CA THR A 22 -23.41 15.14 -5.54
C THR A 22 -24.43 14.40 -6.33
N LEU A 23 -24.15 13.13 -6.67
CA LEU A 23 -25.04 12.25 -7.43
C LEU A 23 -25.66 11.19 -6.53
N GLU A 24 -26.99 11.05 -6.62
CA GLU A 24 -27.72 9.87 -6.14
C GLU A 24 -28.57 9.29 -7.28
N THR A 25 -28.94 8.02 -7.16
CA THR A 25 -29.75 7.33 -8.17
C THR A 25 -30.85 6.55 -7.50
N ARG A 26 -32.08 6.66 -8.04
CA ARG A 26 -33.27 5.99 -7.49
C ARG A 26 -34.12 5.43 -8.62
N TYR A 27 -34.81 4.34 -8.32
CA TYR A 27 -35.86 3.79 -9.18
C TYR A 27 -37.23 4.29 -8.74
N PHE A 28 -37.95 4.92 -9.64
CA PHE A 28 -39.29 5.40 -9.38
C PHE A 28 -40.32 4.40 -9.94
N THR A 29 -41.31 4.04 -9.12
CA THR A 29 -42.42 3.18 -9.50
C THR A 29 -43.76 3.90 -9.27
N SER A 30 -44.76 3.55 -10.03
CA SER A 30 -46.14 4.00 -9.81
C SER A 30 -46.83 3.31 -8.67
N ASP A 31 -46.36 2.15 -8.25
CA ASP A 31 -46.95 1.35 -7.21
C ASP A 31 -46.64 1.87 -5.79
N VAL A 32 -47.52 1.61 -4.86
CA VAL A 32 -47.29 1.93 -3.45
C VAL A 32 -46.34 0.89 -2.88
N LYS A 33 -45.26 1.35 -2.27
CA LYS A 33 -44.34 0.44 -1.54
C LYS A 33 -45.10 -0.31 -0.46
N ALA A 34 -45.07 -1.63 -0.48
CA ALA A 34 -45.43 -2.44 0.69
C ALA A 34 -44.21 -2.41 1.63
N ASN A 35 -44.34 -1.86 2.81
CA ASN A 35 -43.35 -1.78 3.89
C ASN A 35 -42.07 -0.95 3.67
N GLY A 36 -41.90 -0.29 2.52
CA GLY A 36 -40.83 0.70 2.33
C GLY A 36 -39.39 0.16 2.23
N GLU A 37 -39.15 -1.14 2.17
CA GLU A 37 -37.83 -1.73 2.17
C GLU A 37 -37.48 -2.40 0.85
N THR A 38 -36.46 -1.94 0.20
CA THR A 38 -35.85 -2.56 -0.97
C THR A 38 -34.37 -2.73 -0.73
N ASP A 39 -33.83 -3.91 -0.84
CA ASP A 39 -32.37 -4.15 -0.79
C ASP A 39 -31.89 -4.96 -1.98
N PHE A 40 -30.58 -4.94 -2.20
CA PHE A 40 -29.93 -5.65 -3.30
C PHE A 40 -29.62 -7.12 -2.95
N HIS A 41 -30.05 -7.63 -1.81
CA HIS A 41 -29.83 -9.03 -1.40
C HIS A 41 -30.89 -10.02 -1.91
N GLY A 42 -31.68 -9.67 -2.90
CA GLY A 42 -32.64 -10.59 -3.49
C GLY A 42 -34.02 -10.66 -2.80
N GLU A 43 -34.21 -9.94 -1.70
CA GLU A 43 -35.45 -9.87 -0.94
C GLU A 43 -36.34 -8.68 -1.36
N THR A 44 -36.11 -8.15 -2.55
CA THR A 44 -36.82 -6.96 -3.03
C THR A 44 -38.17 -7.32 -3.65
N GLU A 45 -39.25 -6.95 -3.02
CA GLU A 45 -40.60 -7.07 -3.58
C GLU A 45 -40.81 -6.17 -4.82
N TRP A 46 -39.99 -5.10 -4.97
CA TRP A 46 -40.20 -4.01 -5.91
C TRP A 46 -39.27 -3.97 -7.10
N MET A 47 -38.11 -4.60 -7.01
CA MET A 47 -37.09 -4.63 -8.05
C MET A 47 -36.64 -6.06 -8.30
N ASN A 48 -37.16 -6.69 -9.35
CA ASN A 48 -36.69 -8.01 -9.76
C ASN A 48 -35.25 -7.96 -10.30
N LEU A 49 -34.65 -9.12 -10.55
CA LEU A 49 -33.27 -9.23 -11.00
C LEU A 49 -33.00 -8.43 -12.30
N GLU A 50 -33.91 -8.50 -13.26
CA GLU A 50 -33.76 -7.78 -14.54
C GLU A 50 -33.77 -6.25 -14.32
N GLN A 51 -34.69 -5.78 -13.50
CA GLN A 51 -34.78 -4.36 -13.14
C GLN A 51 -33.53 -3.89 -12.39
N ARG A 52 -32.93 -4.73 -11.50
CA ARG A 52 -31.67 -4.42 -10.81
C ARG A 52 -30.50 -4.29 -11.78
N ILE A 53 -30.38 -5.21 -12.71
CA ILE A 53 -29.32 -5.16 -13.74
C ILE A 53 -29.47 -3.91 -14.60
N ASP A 54 -30.69 -3.59 -15.05
CA ASP A 54 -30.99 -2.37 -15.81
C ASP A 54 -30.68 -1.10 -14.98
N PHE A 55 -31.06 -1.07 -13.70
CA PHE A 55 -30.78 0.03 -12.80
C PHE A 55 -29.26 0.26 -12.66
N LEU A 56 -28.49 -0.81 -12.41
CA LEU A 56 -27.03 -0.71 -12.25
C LEU A 56 -26.34 -0.30 -13.55
N ALA A 57 -26.78 -0.82 -14.69
CA ALA A 57 -26.25 -0.44 -16.00
C ALA A 57 -26.49 1.06 -16.29
N LYS A 58 -27.68 1.56 -16.03
CA LYS A 58 -28.03 2.98 -16.19
C LYS A 58 -27.27 3.87 -15.21
N TYR A 59 -27.20 3.45 -13.94
CA TYR A 59 -26.42 4.15 -12.93
C TYR A 59 -24.95 4.24 -13.33
N GLY A 60 -24.31 3.12 -13.65
CA GLY A 60 -22.89 3.08 -14.01
C GLY A 60 -22.57 3.97 -15.22
N ASN A 61 -23.40 3.91 -16.26
CA ASN A 61 -23.22 4.74 -17.45
C ASN A 61 -23.36 6.24 -17.17
N TYR A 62 -24.34 6.63 -16.35
CA TYR A 62 -24.53 8.03 -15.99
C TYR A 62 -23.44 8.53 -15.04
N ALA A 63 -23.13 7.79 -14.00
CA ALA A 63 -22.12 8.12 -13.00
C ALA A 63 -20.72 8.29 -13.63
N ALA A 64 -20.33 7.40 -14.54
CA ALA A 64 -19.08 7.53 -15.27
C ALA A 64 -18.99 8.84 -16.07
N LYS A 65 -20.08 9.25 -16.72
CA LYS A 65 -20.15 10.56 -17.40
C LYS A 65 -20.12 11.73 -16.42
N PHE A 66 -20.88 11.63 -15.34
CA PHE A 66 -20.96 12.66 -14.30
C PHE A 66 -19.56 12.93 -13.69
N TRP A 67 -18.77 11.90 -13.48
CA TRP A 67 -17.40 11.98 -12.94
C TRP A 67 -16.30 12.11 -14.02
N ASN A 68 -16.67 12.38 -15.28
CA ASN A 68 -15.76 12.66 -16.39
C ASN A 68 -14.80 11.51 -16.79
N ASN A 69 -15.15 10.27 -16.48
CA ASN A 69 -14.42 9.10 -16.97
C ASN A 69 -15.41 8.05 -17.51
N PRO A 70 -16.11 8.36 -18.64
CA PRO A 70 -17.21 7.53 -19.12
C PRO A 70 -16.78 6.13 -19.58
N GLN A 71 -15.51 5.91 -19.87
CA GLN A 71 -14.98 4.62 -20.29
C GLN A 71 -14.28 3.88 -19.14
N LEU A 72 -14.00 4.56 -18.02
CA LEU A 72 -13.24 4.01 -16.89
C LEU A 72 -11.90 3.42 -17.34
N ASP A 73 -11.21 4.13 -18.22
CA ASP A 73 -9.98 3.70 -18.91
C ASP A 73 -8.79 4.65 -18.72
N ARG A 74 -8.98 5.73 -17.98
CA ARG A 74 -7.95 6.74 -17.74
C ARG A 74 -7.40 6.62 -16.32
N PRO A 75 -6.07 6.51 -16.19
CA PRO A 75 -5.41 6.57 -14.88
C PRO A 75 -5.77 7.85 -14.11
N VAL A 76 -5.73 7.76 -12.78
CA VAL A 76 -5.98 8.92 -11.89
C VAL A 76 -4.89 9.99 -12.06
N LEU A 77 -3.65 9.54 -12.23
CA LEU A 77 -2.47 10.40 -12.37
C LEU A 77 -1.98 10.41 -13.81
N SER A 78 -1.57 11.56 -14.29
CA SER A 78 -0.83 11.65 -15.54
C SER A 78 0.59 11.15 -15.37
N SER A 79 1.23 10.71 -16.46
CA SER A 79 2.61 10.22 -16.46
C SER A 79 3.66 11.25 -15.99
N GLN A 80 3.31 12.54 -15.95
CA GLN A 80 4.20 13.63 -15.54
C GLN A 80 4.01 14.06 -14.08
N GLU A 81 2.91 13.70 -13.44
CA GLU A 81 2.62 14.19 -12.07
C GLU A 81 3.59 13.59 -11.06
N VAL A 82 3.78 12.29 -11.04
CA VAL A 82 4.68 11.62 -10.08
C VAL A 82 6.12 12.10 -10.22
N PRO A 83 6.76 12.11 -11.43
CA PRO A 83 8.11 12.63 -11.58
C PRO A 83 8.24 14.11 -11.20
N SER A 84 7.20 14.91 -11.46
CA SER A 84 7.20 16.34 -11.11
C SER A 84 7.16 16.56 -9.61
N VAL A 85 6.33 15.81 -8.89
CA VAL A 85 6.22 15.89 -7.44
C VAL A 85 7.49 15.37 -6.77
N LEU A 86 8.03 14.24 -7.23
CA LEU A 86 9.27 13.68 -6.69
C LEU A 86 10.43 14.68 -6.76
N LYS A 87 10.54 15.42 -7.86
CA LYS A 87 11.55 16.50 -8.01
C LYS A 87 11.32 17.67 -7.04
N SER A 88 10.13 17.86 -6.51
CA SER A 88 9.79 18.92 -5.57
C SER A 88 10.01 18.53 -4.10
N ILE A 89 10.16 17.25 -3.82
CA ILE A 89 10.45 16.76 -2.47
C ILE A 89 11.78 17.33 -2.00
N LYS A 90 11.75 17.97 -0.85
CA LYS A 90 12.94 18.55 -0.23
C LYS A 90 13.70 17.45 0.53
N PRO A 91 14.99 17.24 0.25
CA PRO A 91 15.79 16.27 1.00
C PRO A 91 15.84 16.59 2.48
N GLN A 92 15.89 15.57 3.33
CA GLN A 92 16.03 15.76 4.77
C GLN A 92 17.27 16.57 5.13
N PRO A 93 17.20 17.47 6.10
CA PRO A 93 18.34 18.25 6.54
C PRO A 93 19.37 17.34 7.25
N THR A 94 20.65 17.71 7.14
CA THR A 94 21.76 16.94 7.70
C THR A 94 22.48 17.71 8.78
N SER A 95 23.08 16.99 9.73
CA SER A 95 23.99 17.51 10.75
C SER A 95 25.24 18.12 10.13
N GLN A 96 25.82 19.10 10.82
CA GLN A 96 27.05 19.79 10.35
C GLN A 96 28.30 19.31 11.08
N THR A 97 28.19 18.93 12.36
CA THR A 97 29.31 18.53 13.17
C THR A 97 29.56 17.03 13.11
N ARG A 98 28.52 16.21 13.28
CA ARG A 98 28.69 14.77 13.05
C ARG A 98 28.76 14.49 11.57
N LYS A 99 29.69 13.62 11.19
CA LYS A 99 29.80 13.16 9.81
C LYS A 99 28.94 11.92 9.59
N THR A 100 27.88 12.05 8.84
CA THR A 100 27.03 10.92 8.46
C THR A 100 27.37 10.47 7.04
N LEU A 101 27.85 9.23 6.91
CA LEU A 101 28.13 8.59 5.64
C LEU A 101 26.92 7.73 5.27
N SER A 102 26.19 8.13 4.22
CA SER A 102 25.11 7.31 3.70
C SER A 102 25.67 6.06 3.02
N LEU A 103 25.21 4.91 3.46
CA LEU A 103 25.61 3.61 2.91
C LEU A 103 24.55 3.13 1.92
N ASN A 104 24.29 3.91 0.88
CA ASN A 104 23.25 3.62 -0.09
C ASN A 104 23.72 2.85 -1.33
N GLN A 105 25.03 2.71 -1.54
CA GLN A 105 25.61 1.97 -2.67
C GLN A 105 26.40 0.78 -2.15
N TRP A 106 26.07 -0.40 -2.62
CA TRP A 106 26.66 -1.65 -2.19
C TRP A 106 27.06 -2.51 -3.38
N LYS A 107 27.99 -3.40 -3.17
CA LYS A 107 28.19 -4.57 -4.00
C LYS A 107 27.35 -5.72 -3.41
N ALA A 108 26.57 -6.35 -4.23
CA ALA A 108 25.63 -7.39 -3.84
C ALA A 108 25.88 -8.69 -4.59
N TYR A 109 25.83 -9.77 -3.85
CA TYR A 109 25.85 -11.13 -4.40
C TYR A 109 24.74 -11.93 -3.72
N GLY A 110 24.10 -12.74 -4.47
CA GLY A 110 23.15 -13.64 -3.91
C GLY A 110 21.95 -13.79 -4.78
N TYR A 111 21.09 -14.62 -4.35
CA TYR A 111 19.80 -15.07 -4.80
C TYR A 111 19.84 -16.27 -5.70
N ARG A 112 20.82 -16.41 -6.55
CA ARG A 112 21.01 -17.61 -7.35
C ARG A 112 22.50 -17.83 -7.46
N PRO A 113 23.11 -18.67 -6.62
CA PRO A 113 24.44 -19.13 -6.92
C PRO A 113 24.35 -19.85 -8.25
N GLY A 114 25.00 -19.26 -9.24
CA GLY A 114 25.19 -19.89 -10.51
C GLY A 114 25.81 -21.26 -10.29
N LYS A 115 25.30 -22.24 -10.97
CA LYS A 115 25.89 -23.58 -11.01
C LYS A 115 26.60 -23.74 -12.33
N GLU A 116 27.79 -24.32 -12.30
CA GLU A 116 28.37 -24.81 -13.54
C GLU A 116 27.48 -25.89 -14.15
N LEU A 117 27.20 -25.79 -15.43
CA LEU A 117 26.25 -26.64 -16.12
C LEU A 117 26.53 -28.12 -15.92
N GLU A 118 27.81 -28.47 -15.93
CA GLU A 118 28.27 -29.85 -15.78
C GLU A 118 28.00 -30.43 -14.39
N GLN A 119 27.68 -29.58 -13.40
CA GLN A 119 27.43 -30.00 -12.03
C GLN A 119 25.92 -30.01 -11.68
N GLN A 120 25.07 -29.55 -12.58
CA GLN A 120 23.63 -29.55 -12.35
C GLN A 120 22.99 -30.86 -12.77
N GLU A 121 22.27 -31.51 -11.87
CA GLU A 121 21.50 -32.70 -12.25
C GLU A 121 20.39 -32.33 -13.25
N GLU A 122 19.79 -31.13 -13.13
CA GLU A 122 18.79 -30.60 -14.05
C GLU A 122 19.30 -30.41 -15.46
N TRP A 123 20.60 -30.09 -15.64
CA TRP A 123 21.18 -29.98 -16.97
C TRP A 123 21.23 -31.32 -17.73
N LYS A 124 21.29 -32.42 -17.00
CA LYS A 124 21.21 -33.77 -17.61
C LYS A 124 19.85 -34.05 -18.25
N LEU A 125 18.83 -33.24 -17.90
CA LEU A 125 17.50 -33.32 -18.51
C LEU A 125 17.42 -32.64 -19.89
N TRP A 126 18.45 -31.86 -20.27
CA TRP A 126 18.55 -31.30 -21.60
C TRP A 126 19.32 -32.21 -22.53
N GLU A 127 18.76 -32.44 -23.71
CA GLU A 127 19.45 -33.14 -24.78
C GLU A 127 20.54 -32.22 -25.34
N GLN A 128 21.80 -32.50 -25.01
CA GLN A 128 22.96 -31.70 -25.37
C GLN A 128 23.45 -32.03 -26.77
N GLN A 129 23.89 -31.02 -27.50
CA GLN A 129 24.48 -31.15 -28.81
C GLN A 129 25.86 -30.47 -28.90
N THR A 130 26.69 -30.90 -29.83
CA THR A 130 27.93 -30.18 -30.17
C THR A 130 27.60 -28.76 -30.55
N GLY A 131 28.20 -27.76 -29.88
CA GLY A 131 27.92 -26.32 -30.07
C GLY A 131 27.19 -25.68 -28.90
N SER A 132 26.70 -26.48 -27.93
CA SER A 132 26.16 -25.97 -26.67
C SER A 132 27.22 -25.98 -25.57
N LYS A 133 27.39 -24.86 -24.86
CA LYS A 133 28.30 -24.79 -23.71
C LYS A 133 27.88 -23.65 -22.77
N ILE A 134 28.28 -23.77 -21.52
CA ILE A 134 28.23 -22.64 -20.58
C ILE A 134 29.57 -21.92 -20.60
N ALA A 135 29.50 -20.61 -20.74
CA ALA A 135 30.66 -19.74 -20.62
C ALA A 135 30.25 -18.37 -20.07
N ASN A 136 30.99 -17.88 -19.09
CA ASN A 136 30.79 -16.55 -18.48
C ASN A 136 29.35 -16.34 -17.92
N GLY A 137 28.81 -17.32 -17.20
CA GLY A 137 27.49 -17.24 -16.62
C GLY A 137 26.33 -17.27 -17.63
N LYS A 138 26.54 -17.77 -18.82
CA LYS A 138 25.50 -17.90 -19.85
C LYS A 138 25.59 -19.20 -20.61
N LEU A 139 24.46 -19.74 -20.97
CA LEU A 139 24.38 -20.80 -21.93
C LEU A 139 24.58 -20.23 -23.33
N SER A 140 25.57 -20.72 -24.08
CA SER A 140 25.81 -20.36 -25.49
C SER A 140 25.43 -21.50 -26.40
N LEU A 141 24.69 -21.18 -27.46
CA LEU A 141 24.32 -22.08 -28.52
C LEU A 141 24.92 -21.58 -29.83
N SER A 142 25.76 -22.39 -30.47
CA SER A 142 26.39 -22.09 -31.78
C SER A 142 26.00 -23.12 -32.80
N ASP A 143 25.12 -22.73 -33.72
CA ASP A 143 24.63 -23.62 -34.80
C ASP A 143 24.12 -24.96 -34.28
N CYS A 144 23.38 -24.97 -33.20
CA CYS A 144 22.90 -26.20 -32.56
C CYS A 144 21.49 -26.03 -31.96
N THR A 145 20.90 -27.14 -31.57
CA THR A 145 19.60 -27.22 -30.89
C THR A 145 19.75 -27.95 -29.57
N ILE A 146 19.18 -27.45 -28.50
CA ILE A 146 18.99 -28.18 -27.25
C ILE A 146 17.50 -28.39 -27.00
N LYS A 147 17.18 -29.49 -26.33
CA LYS A 147 15.78 -29.83 -25.99
C LYS A 147 15.66 -30.31 -24.57
N ARG A 148 14.50 -30.08 -23.98
CA ARG A 148 14.11 -30.61 -22.67
C ARG A 148 12.69 -31.12 -22.71
N GLU A 149 12.45 -32.31 -22.17
CA GLU A 149 11.12 -32.84 -21.91
C GLU A 149 10.67 -32.46 -20.51
N THR A 150 9.37 -32.28 -20.34
CA THR A 150 8.71 -31.94 -19.07
C THR A 150 7.40 -32.70 -18.93
N GLU A 151 6.78 -32.65 -17.77
CA GLU A 151 5.40 -33.12 -17.61
C GLU A 151 4.45 -32.26 -18.48
N ASP A 152 3.31 -32.86 -18.84
CA ASP A 152 2.31 -32.22 -19.68
C ASP A 152 1.76 -30.91 -19.05
N ILE A 153 1.94 -29.80 -19.72
CA ILE A 153 1.29 -28.54 -19.41
C ILE A 153 0.03 -28.43 -20.27
N LYS A 154 -1.14 -28.45 -19.63
CA LYS A 154 -2.45 -28.58 -20.31
C LYS A 154 -3.36 -27.34 -20.17
N TRP A 155 -2.93 -26.31 -19.44
CA TRP A 155 -3.78 -25.17 -19.16
C TRP A 155 -3.12 -23.84 -19.51
N ARG A 156 -2.38 -23.25 -18.59
CA ARG A 156 -1.68 -21.98 -18.79
C ARG A 156 -0.23 -22.12 -18.38
N PHE A 157 0.62 -21.36 -19.05
CA PHE A 157 2.05 -21.36 -18.74
C PHE A 157 2.67 -19.98 -19.02
N ARG A 158 3.84 -19.79 -18.45
CA ARG A 158 4.72 -18.66 -18.71
C ARG A 158 6.13 -19.18 -18.88
N LEU A 159 6.76 -18.82 -19.99
CA LEU A 159 8.18 -19.01 -20.21
C LEU A 159 8.87 -17.67 -20.26
N LYS A 160 10.03 -17.57 -19.62
CA LYS A 160 10.86 -16.38 -19.59
C LYS A 160 12.28 -16.76 -19.95
N ALA A 161 12.94 -15.95 -20.81
CA ALA A 161 14.31 -16.15 -21.23
C ALA A 161 15.00 -14.81 -21.40
N TYR A 162 16.17 -14.65 -20.80
CA TYR A 162 17.06 -13.53 -21.07
C TYR A 162 17.97 -13.89 -22.22
N LEU A 163 18.02 -13.09 -23.28
CA LEU A 163 18.68 -13.40 -24.53
C LEU A 163 19.68 -12.32 -24.93
N GLN A 164 20.85 -12.78 -25.37
CA GLN A 164 21.79 -11.97 -26.16
C GLN A 164 22.02 -12.72 -27.48
N ASN A 165 21.50 -12.19 -28.58
CA ASN A 165 21.53 -12.87 -29.87
C ASN A 165 22.58 -12.25 -30.81
N GLU A 166 23.59 -13.04 -31.20
CA GLU A 166 24.58 -12.74 -32.20
C GLU A 166 24.44 -13.67 -33.42
N ALA A 167 23.46 -14.58 -33.39
CA ALA A 167 23.13 -15.47 -34.49
C ALA A 167 22.25 -14.78 -35.52
N SER A 168 22.26 -15.25 -36.77
CA SER A 168 21.38 -14.79 -37.84
C SER A 168 19.92 -15.16 -37.55
N CYS A 169 19.70 -16.25 -36.81
CA CYS A 169 18.38 -16.68 -36.44
C CYS A 169 18.40 -17.44 -35.10
N TYR A 170 17.46 -17.10 -34.23
CA TYR A 170 17.16 -17.85 -33.01
C TYR A 170 15.72 -18.33 -33.04
N THR A 171 15.49 -19.57 -32.67
CA THR A 171 14.15 -20.17 -32.61
C THR A 171 13.95 -20.84 -31.26
N LEU A 172 12.84 -20.49 -30.58
CA LEU A 172 12.31 -21.14 -29.39
C LEU A 172 11.03 -21.87 -29.80
N SER A 173 10.95 -23.17 -29.53
CA SER A 173 9.75 -23.96 -29.77
C SER A 173 9.27 -24.65 -28.51
N LEU A 174 7.96 -24.60 -28.31
CA LEU A 174 7.23 -25.33 -27.30
C LEU A 174 6.35 -26.36 -28.01
N GLY A 175 6.55 -27.63 -27.69
CA GLY A 175 5.98 -28.72 -28.48
C GLY A 175 5.35 -29.83 -27.64
N ASN A 176 4.70 -30.72 -28.36
CA ASN A 176 4.14 -31.96 -27.84
C ASN A 176 4.59 -33.11 -28.75
N GLN A 177 5.28 -34.12 -28.18
CA GLN A 177 5.74 -35.31 -28.91
C GLN A 177 6.47 -35.01 -30.23
N GLY A 178 7.30 -33.99 -30.26
CA GLY A 178 8.09 -33.63 -31.46
C GLY A 178 7.34 -32.72 -32.44
N GLN A 179 6.10 -32.32 -32.15
CA GLN A 179 5.36 -31.36 -32.95
C GLN A 179 5.35 -30.01 -32.26
N ASP A 180 5.78 -28.95 -32.94
CA ASP A 180 5.73 -27.58 -32.39
C ASP A 180 4.28 -27.11 -32.27
N VAL A 181 3.91 -26.74 -31.03
CA VAL A 181 2.61 -26.11 -30.73
C VAL A 181 2.73 -24.60 -30.84
N ILE A 182 3.84 -24.05 -30.30
CA ILE A 182 4.18 -22.63 -30.38
C ILE A 182 5.64 -22.52 -30.83
N SER A 183 5.91 -21.65 -31.79
CA SER A 183 7.27 -21.32 -32.23
C SER A 183 7.46 -19.80 -32.25
N VAL A 184 8.58 -19.35 -31.70
CA VAL A 184 9.01 -17.95 -31.71
C VAL A 184 10.36 -17.87 -32.38
N LYS A 185 10.43 -17.12 -33.47
CA LYS A 185 11.64 -16.93 -34.26
C LYS A 185 12.09 -15.50 -34.23
N LEU A 186 13.33 -15.26 -33.84
CA LEU A 186 14.00 -13.97 -33.89
C LEU A 186 15.02 -13.97 -35.03
N GLN A 187 14.79 -13.11 -36.01
CA GLN A 187 15.66 -12.89 -37.14
C GLN A 187 15.69 -11.40 -37.44
N ASP A 188 16.69 -10.71 -36.92
CA ASP A 188 16.80 -9.26 -36.97
C ASP A 188 16.48 -8.69 -38.37
N PRO A 189 15.61 -7.67 -38.48
CA PRO A 189 14.91 -6.96 -37.42
C PRO A 189 13.49 -7.48 -37.06
N LYS A 190 13.21 -8.76 -37.35
CA LYS A 190 11.86 -9.34 -37.23
C LYS A 190 11.76 -10.37 -36.12
N ILE A 191 10.67 -10.27 -35.36
CA ILE A 191 10.17 -11.37 -34.54
C ILE A 191 8.94 -11.98 -35.24
N GLN A 192 8.92 -13.30 -35.37
CA GLN A 192 7.84 -14.08 -35.92
C GLN A 192 7.35 -15.05 -34.85
N VAL A 193 6.05 -15.14 -34.67
CA VAL A 193 5.41 -16.11 -33.79
C VAL A 193 4.45 -16.98 -34.61
N GLN A 194 4.40 -18.27 -34.31
CA GLN A 194 3.59 -19.20 -35.08
C GLN A 194 2.97 -20.28 -34.21
N SER A 195 1.76 -20.71 -34.58
CA SER A 195 1.11 -21.93 -34.13
C SER A 195 0.36 -22.56 -35.31
N GLY A 196 0.86 -23.72 -35.80
CA GLY A 196 0.31 -24.37 -36.98
C GLY A 196 0.21 -23.43 -38.17
N LYS A 197 -1.01 -23.19 -38.65
CA LYS A 197 -1.29 -22.29 -39.79
C LYS A 197 -1.33 -20.80 -39.44
N TYR A 198 -1.40 -20.44 -38.16
CA TYR A 198 -1.44 -19.06 -37.71
C TYR A 198 -0.03 -18.53 -37.51
N GLN A 199 0.22 -17.34 -38.05
CA GLN A 199 1.51 -16.66 -37.97
C GLN A 199 1.29 -15.18 -37.78
N GLN A 200 2.11 -14.57 -36.95
CA GLN A 200 2.22 -13.12 -36.76
C GLN A 200 3.68 -12.71 -36.85
N GLU A 201 3.95 -11.53 -37.39
CA GLU A 201 5.30 -10.96 -37.42
C GLU A 201 5.29 -9.47 -37.09
N LYS A 202 6.35 -8.98 -36.50
CA LYS A 202 6.54 -7.57 -36.18
C LYS A 202 8.03 -7.22 -36.23
N ASN A 203 8.31 -5.98 -36.62
CA ASN A 203 9.67 -5.47 -36.52
C ASN A 203 9.94 -5.01 -35.08
N TYR A 204 11.12 -5.34 -34.56
CA TYR A 204 11.62 -4.82 -33.29
C TYR A 204 12.91 -4.04 -33.51
N LYS A 205 13.19 -3.11 -32.59
CA LYS A 205 14.47 -2.40 -32.62
C LYS A 205 15.55 -3.36 -32.10
N GLY A 206 16.46 -3.75 -32.98
CA GLY A 206 17.60 -4.59 -32.63
C GLY A 206 18.36 -4.02 -31.45
N LYS A 207 18.30 -4.72 -30.33
CA LYS A 207 19.18 -4.55 -29.17
C LYS A 207 20.09 -5.78 -29.13
N SER A 208 21.25 -5.66 -28.53
CA SER A 208 22.09 -6.83 -28.29
C SER A 208 21.56 -7.77 -27.22
N GLN A 209 20.69 -7.26 -26.33
CA GLN A 209 20.10 -8.03 -25.21
C GLN A 209 18.64 -7.69 -25.02
N TYR A 210 17.82 -8.68 -24.70
CA TYR A 210 16.39 -8.51 -24.43
C TYR A 210 15.81 -9.66 -23.60
N MET A 211 14.70 -9.37 -22.93
CA MET A 211 13.87 -10.34 -22.23
C MET A 211 12.76 -10.82 -23.17
N LEU A 212 12.71 -12.12 -23.40
CA LEU A 212 11.62 -12.79 -24.12
C LEU A 212 10.69 -13.45 -23.12
N GLU A 213 9.41 -13.19 -23.21
CA GLU A 213 8.39 -13.87 -22.43
C GLU A 213 7.31 -14.45 -23.33
N ILE A 214 6.86 -15.65 -23.01
CA ILE A 214 5.77 -16.32 -23.71
C ILE A 214 4.72 -16.71 -22.68
N TYR A 215 3.47 -16.33 -22.93
CA TYR A 215 2.33 -16.74 -22.16
C TYR A 215 1.37 -17.55 -23.01
N GLY A 216 1.06 -18.74 -22.58
CA GLY A 216 0.08 -19.60 -23.21
C GLY A 216 -1.22 -19.67 -22.41
N ASP A 217 -2.33 -19.54 -23.11
CA ASP A 217 -3.68 -19.68 -22.57
C ASP A 217 -4.47 -20.64 -23.45
N PHE A 218 -4.46 -21.90 -23.05
CA PHE A 218 -5.08 -22.95 -23.84
C PHE A 218 -6.61 -22.91 -23.81
N ASP A 219 -7.21 -22.38 -22.73
CA ASP A 219 -8.67 -22.21 -22.65
C ASP A 219 -9.16 -21.22 -23.69
N ASN A 220 -8.45 -20.10 -23.82
CA ASN A 220 -8.78 -19.07 -24.80
C ASN A 220 -8.11 -19.31 -26.17
N LYS A 221 -7.44 -20.45 -26.36
CA LYS A 221 -6.79 -20.88 -27.62
C LYS A 221 -5.88 -19.81 -28.21
N ARG A 222 -5.04 -19.20 -27.42
CA ARG A 222 -4.11 -18.16 -27.84
C ARG A 222 -2.83 -18.15 -26.98
N PHE A 223 -1.82 -17.48 -27.49
CA PHE A 223 -0.62 -17.17 -26.73
C PHE A 223 -0.11 -15.78 -27.06
N PHE A 224 0.71 -15.27 -26.20
CA PHE A 224 1.31 -13.96 -26.32
C PHE A 224 2.81 -14.07 -26.18
N VAL A 225 3.51 -13.23 -26.95
CA VAL A 225 4.96 -13.13 -26.88
C VAL A 225 5.32 -11.67 -26.65
N THR A 226 6.12 -11.39 -25.62
CA THR A 226 6.60 -10.04 -25.33
C THR A 226 8.11 -9.96 -25.39
N LEU A 227 8.63 -8.82 -25.88
CA LEU A 227 10.02 -8.45 -25.79
C LEU A 227 10.15 -7.20 -24.92
N ASP A 228 10.97 -7.28 -23.85
CA ASP A 228 11.23 -6.19 -22.91
C ASP A 228 9.93 -5.53 -22.38
N SER A 229 8.85 -6.26 -22.30
CA SER A 229 7.51 -5.78 -21.92
C SER A 229 6.98 -4.62 -22.79
N THR A 230 7.64 -4.30 -23.90
CA THR A 230 7.29 -3.15 -24.78
C THR A 230 6.69 -3.53 -26.10
N LEU A 231 7.07 -4.69 -26.63
CA LEU A 231 6.53 -5.27 -27.85
C LEU A 231 5.70 -6.50 -27.50
N THR A 232 4.44 -6.51 -27.84
CA THR A 232 3.57 -7.68 -27.65
C THR A 232 2.99 -8.14 -28.98
N LEU A 233 3.00 -9.44 -29.18
CA LEU A 233 2.34 -10.16 -30.28
C LEU A 233 1.35 -11.15 -29.68
N GLU A 234 0.13 -11.11 -30.12
CA GLU A 234 -0.90 -12.12 -29.81
C GLU A 234 -1.07 -13.03 -31.04
N CYS A 235 -1.06 -14.35 -30.82
CA CYS A 235 -1.28 -15.31 -31.88
C CYS A 235 -2.30 -16.39 -31.44
N PRO A 236 -3.30 -16.72 -32.26
CA PRO A 236 -4.19 -17.83 -32.01
C PRO A 236 -3.44 -19.16 -32.00
N LEU A 237 -3.87 -20.12 -31.17
CA LEU A 237 -3.43 -21.49 -31.24
C LEU A 237 -4.19 -22.24 -32.34
N ASP A 238 -3.50 -23.04 -33.12
CA ASP A 238 -4.16 -23.83 -34.17
C ASP A 238 -4.99 -24.98 -33.56
N ALA A 239 -6.28 -24.96 -33.82
CA ALA A 239 -7.21 -25.97 -33.32
C ALA A 239 -6.89 -27.39 -33.77
N ASN A 240 -6.04 -27.59 -34.79
CA ASN A 240 -5.60 -28.90 -35.24
C ASN A 240 -4.40 -29.47 -34.43
N LEU A 241 -3.80 -28.61 -33.56
CA LEU A 241 -2.72 -29.04 -32.67
C LEU A 241 -3.29 -29.44 -31.32
N THR A 242 -2.69 -30.44 -30.70
CA THR A 242 -3.04 -30.76 -29.30
C THR A 242 -2.49 -29.67 -28.37
N PRO A 243 -3.34 -28.99 -27.59
CA PRO A 243 -2.91 -27.88 -26.73
C PRO A 243 -2.23 -28.38 -25.44
N ILE A 244 -1.11 -29.06 -25.64
CA ILE A 244 -0.27 -29.60 -24.56
C ILE A 244 1.18 -29.23 -24.88
N ILE A 245 1.92 -28.81 -23.88
CA ILE A 245 3.37 -28.63 -23.97
C ILE A 245 4.03 -29.62 -23.02
N ASN A 246 4.91 -30.43 -23.55
CA ASN A 246 5.79 -31.32 -22.79
C ASN A 246 7.22 -31.34 -23.30
N GLN A 247 7.55 -30.45 -24.22
CA GLN A 247 8.91 -30.29 -24.74
C GLN A 247 9.21 -28.81 -25.00
N THR A 248 10.41 -28.38 -24.60
CA THR A 248 10.97 -27.07 -24.93
C THR A 248 12.24 -27.25 -25.73
N SER A 249 12.42 -26.48 -26.79
CA SER A 249 13.65 -26.50 -27.57
C SER A 249 14.13 -25.08 -27.90
N PHE A 250 15.45 -24.92 -27.92
CA PHE A 250 16.13 -23.69 -28.33
C PHE A 250 17.10 -23.99 -29.43
N THR A 251 17.03 -23.25 -30.53
CA THR A 251 17.88 -23.42 -31.70
C THR A 251 18.57 -22.10 -32.06
N SER A 252 19.86 -22.12 -32.26
CA SER A 252 20.65 -21.02 -32.82
C SER A 252 21.18 -21.44 -34.20
N THR A 253 21.12 -20.53 -35.18
CA THR A 253 21.55 -20.77 -36.54
C THR A 253 22.28 -19.56 -37.10
N GLY A 254 23.44 -19.79 -37.71
CA GLY A 254 24.26 -18.77 -38.36
C GLY A 254 24.90 -17.80 -37.33
N GLY A 255 25.39 -18.34 -36.24
CA GLY A 255 26.11 -17.65 -35.19
C GLY A 255 25.74 -18.17 -33.78
N THR A 256 26.04 -17.37 -32.77
CA THR A 256 25.85 -17.75 -31.37
C THR A 256 24.73 -16.96 -30.70
N THR A 257 23.88 -17.63 -29.98
CA THR A 257 22.91 -17.04 -29.04
C THR A 257 23.33 -17.37 -27.63
N TYR A 258 23.39 -16.36 -26.78
CA TYR A 258 23.64 -16.52 -25.34
C TYR A 258 22.32 -16.39 -24.61
N MET A 259 22.07 -17.26 -23.65
CA MET A 259 20.84 -17.29 -22.86
C MET A 259 21.17 -17.36 -21.38
N ASP A 260 20.28 -16.80 -20.58
CA ASP A 260 20.38 -16.78 -19.14
C ASP A 260 18.99 -16.65 -18.50
N ASN A 261 18.86 -17.00 -17.24
CA ASN A 261 17.60 -16.89 -16.47
C ASN A 261 16.40 -17.48 -17.23
N LEU A 262 16.53 -18.75 -17.64
CA LEU A 262 15.48 -19.47 -18.32
C LEU A 262 14.49 -20.03 -17.30
N GLN A 263 13.22 -19.68 -17.41
CA GLN A 263 12.20 -20.09 -16.46
C GLN A 263 10.94 -20.54 -17.18
N LEU A 264 10.39 -21.69 -16.78
CA LEU A 264 9.09 -22.15 -17.22
C LEU A 264 8.19 -22.40 -15.99
N TYR A 265 7.06 -21.74 -15.99
CA TYR A 265 6.01 -21.92 -14.99
C TYR A 265 4.77 -22.48 -15.64
N SER A 266 4.11 -23.44 -14.98
CA SER A 266 2.75 -23.82 -15.27
C SER A 266 1.79 -23.21 -14.26
N PHE A 267 0.56 -22.94 -14.69
CA PHE A 267 -0.53 -22.57 -13.79
C PHE A 267 -1.31 -23.85 -13.47
N VAL A 268 -1.51 -24.12 -12.19
CA VAL A 268 -2.22 -25.28 -11.69
C VAL A 268 -3.52 -24.83 -11.05
N GLN A 269 -4.63 -25.45 -11.45
CA GLN A 269 -5.92 -25.19 -10.83
C GLN A 269 -5.97 -25.83 -9.45
N ASP A 270 -6.37 -25.05 -8.45
CA ASP A 270 -6.64 -25.55 -7.10
C ASP A 270 -8.14 -25.75 -6.91
N ALA A 271 -8.61 -26.95 -7.21
CA ALA A 271 -10.02 -27.28 -7.07
C ALA A 271 -10.52 -27.32 -5.60
N ALA A 272 -9.61 -27.35 -4.63
CA ALA A 272 -9.95 -27.43 -3.21
C ALA A 272 -10.02 -26.05 -2.54
N ASN A 273 -9.53 -25.01 -3.17
CA ASN A 273 -9.42 -23.67 -2.59
C ASN A 273 -10.14 -22.62 -3.45
N ALA A 274 -11.38 -22.29 -3.09
CA ALA A 274 -12.17 -21.26 -3.78
C ALA A 274 -11.55 -19.86 -3.67
N HIS A 275 -10.72 -19.59 -2.65
CA HIS A 275 -10.05 -18.30 -2.45
C HIS A 275 -8.75 -18.16 -3.27
N THR A 276 -8.16 -19.27 -3.68
CA THR A 276 -6.97 -19.30 -4.53
C THR A 276 -7.21 -20.33 -5.64
N PRO A 277 -7.98 -19.99 -6.67
CA PRO A 277 -8.44 -20.96 -7.66
C PRO A 277 -7.31 -21.52 -8.53
N PHE A 278 -6.13 -20.98 -8.45
CA PHE A 278 -4.93 -21.48 -9.10
C PHE A 278 -3.66 -21.02 -8.37
N TYR A 279 -2.58 -21.69 -8.66
CA TYR A 279 -1.23 -21.28 -8.27
C TYR A 279 -0.25 -21.54 -9.41
N THR A 280 0.87 -20.83 -9.41
CA THR A 280 1.97 -21.10 -10.34
C THR A 280 2.85 -22.21 -9.77
N SER A 281 3.22 -23.17 -10.59
CA SER A 281 4.21 -24.19 -10.29
C SER A 281 5.41 -24.02 -11.19
N LEU A 282 6.58 -23.95 -10.60
CA LEU A 282 7.82 -23.92 -11.37
C LEU A 282 8.03 -25.27 -12.02
N VAL A 283 8.18 -25.28 -13.33
CA VAL A 283 8.49 -26.49 -14.11
C VAL A 283 10.00 -26.68 -14.15
N TRP A 284 10.72 -25.61 -14.49
CA TRP A 284 12.18 -25.56 -14.42
C TRP A 284 12.71 -24.12 -14.43
N ASP A 285 13.90 -23.94 -13.85
CA ASP A 285 14.63 -22.69 -13.77
C ASP A 285 16.12 -22.95 -13.98
N GLU A 286 16.69 -22.29 -14.98
CA GLU A 286 18.08 -22.44 -15.33
C GLU A 286 18.80 -21.10 -15.26
N ASP A 287 19.71 -21.01 -14.31
CA ASP A 287 20.65 -19.90 -14.13
C ASP A 287 22.06 -20.43 -14.33
N PHE A 288 22.81 -19.81 -15.20
CA PHE A 288 24.11 -20.27 -15.66
C PHE A 288 25.29 -19.54 -15.02
N ASP A 289 25.03 -18.71 -14.02
CA ASP A 289 26.09 -18.03 -13.30
C ASP A 289 27.02 -19.05 -12.61
N PRO A 290 28.33 -18.84 -12.64
CA PRO A 290 29.27 -19.77 -12.04
C PRO A 290 29.04 -19.84 -10.52
N ILE A 291 29.22 -21.04 -9.94
CA ILE A 291 29.28 -21.17 -8.48
C ILE A 291 30.49 -20.38 -7.98
N VAL A 292 30.25 -19.24 -7.37
CA VAL A 292 31.27 -18.50 -6.63
C VAL A 292 31.29 -19.05 -5.21
N PRO A 293 32.40 -19.63 -4.74
CA PRO A 293 32.53 -20.01 -3.36
C PRO A 293 32.42 -18.77 -2.49
N ILE A 294 31.30 -18.61 -1.77
CA ILE A 294 31.07 -17.49 -0.85
C ILE A 294 31.70 -17.70 0.53
N LYS A 295 32.71 -18.57 0.60
CA LYS A 295 33.53 -18.67 1.81
C LYS A 295 34.29 -17.39 2.04
N GLU A 296 34.32 -16.97 3.30
CA GLU A 296 35.04 -15.72 3.69
C GLU A 296 34.55 -14.46 2.97
N TRP A 297 33.30 -14.40 2.54
CA TRP A 297 32.65 -13.25 1.88
C TRP A 297 32.79 -11.96 2.71
N TYR A 298 33.03 -12.07 4.00
CA TYR A 298 33.25 -10.98 4.94
C TYR A 298 34.72 -10.52 5.01
N SER A 299 35.64 -11.24 4.37
CA SER A 299 37.09 -10.89 4.41
C SER A 299 37.37 -9.66 3.53
N PRO A 300 38.23 -8.72 3.97
CA PRO A 300 38.71 -7.62 3.13
C PRO A 300 39.40 -8.10 1.85
N GLU A 301 40.06 -9.25 1.87
CA GLU A 301 40.77 -9.82 0.72
C GLU A 301 39.87 -10.54 -0.27
N TYR A 302 38.60 -10.74 0.05
CA TYR A 302 37.66 -11.42 -0.85
C TYR A 302 37.47 -10.63 -2.14
N ASN A 303 37.58 -11.28 -3.27
CA ASN A 303 37.40 -10.66 -4.57
C ASN A 303 35.90 -10.53 -4.92
N ASP A 304 35.38 -9.31 -4.81
CA ASP A 304 33.99 -8.97 -5.09
C ASP A 304 33.81 -8.24 -6.44
N THR A 305 34.76 -8.37 -7.36
CA THR A 305 34.70 -7.66 -8.68
C THR A 305 33.54 -8.13 -9.55
N GLN A 306 33.04 -9.34 -9.35
CA GLN A 306 31.92 -9.92 -10.06
C GLN A 306 30.55 -9.62 -9.41
N TRP A 307 30.54 -8.97 -8.24
CA TRP A 307 29.31 -8.63 -7.55
C TRP A 307 28.62 -7.45 -8.21
N THR A 308 27.29 -7.49 -8.21
CA THR A 308 26.47 -6.42 -8.81
C THR A 308 26.46 -5.18 -7.92
N GLU A 309 26.60 -4.00 -8.51
CA GLU A 309 26.38 -2.74 -7.80
C GLU A 309 24.87 -2.49 -7.64
N VAL A 310 24.46 -2.25 -6.39
CA VAL A 310 23.06 -1.96 -6.05
C VAL A 310 22.96 -0.69 -5.21
N LYS A 311 21.88 0.05 -5.43
CA LYS A 311 21.56 1.23 -4.64
C LYS A 311 20.42 0.88 -3.66
N LEU A 312 20.66 1.08 -2.35
CA LEU A 312 19.66 0.84 -1.30
C LEU A 312 19.05 2.16 -0.78
N PRO A 313 17.83 2.14 -0.30
CA PRO A 313 16.85 1.08 -0.45
C PRO A 313 16.51 0.87 -1.92
N SER A 314 16.49 -0.33 -2.37
CA SER A 314 16.22 -0.62 -3.77
C SER A 314 15.20 -1.73 -3.92
N VAL A 315 14.59 -1.77 -5.09
CA VAL A 315 13.69 -2.82 -5.55
C VAL A 315 14.42 -4.18 -5.75
N HIS A 316 15.71 -4.23 -5.48
CA HIS A 316 16.52 -5.42 -5.62
C HIS A 316 16.61 -6.21 -4.32
N GLY A 317 15.46 -6.64 -3.84
CA GLY A 317 15.44 -7.90 -3.12
C GLY A 317 15.57 -8.98 -4.18
N GLY A 318 16.56 -9.81 -4.12
CA GLY A 318 16.64 -10.92 -5.03
C GLY A 318 15.48 -11.88 -4.79
N LEU A 319 15.14 -12.55 -5.83
CA LEU A 319 14.20 -13.62 -5.81
C LEU A 319 15.02 -14.92 -5.89
N ALA A 320 15.10 -15.68 -4.82
CA ALA A 320 15.69 -17.00 -4.83
C ALA A 320 14.59 -18.04 -4.65
N GLU A 321 14.66 -19.11 -5.40
CA GLU A 321 13.73 -20.24 -5.26
C GLU A 321 14.10 -21.13 -4.09
N LYS A 322 15.35 -21.06 -3.66
CA LYS A 322 15.89 -21.77 -2.51
C LYS A 322 16.20 -20.78 -1.39
N GLU A 323 16.24 -21.30 -0.17
CA GLU A 323 16.61 -20.54 1.02
C GLU A 323 18.09 -20.14 0.97
N GLU A 324 18.40 -19.08 0.23
CA GLU A 324 19.75 -18.59 0.04
C GLU A 324 19.91 -17.19 0.60
N SER A 325 21.06 -16.94 1.24
CA SER A 325 21.36 -15.64 1.84
C SER A 325 21.76 -14.60 0.78
N TYR A 326 21.50 -13.36 1.09
CA TYR A 326 21.91 -12.19 0.31
C TYR A 326 23.10 -11.50 0.98
N TYR A 327 24.15 -11.29 0.22
CA TYR A 327 25.40 -10.74 0.72
C TYR A 327 25.63 -9.34 0.17
N LEU A 328 25.97 -8.44 1.06
CA LEU A 328 26.24 -7.04 0.77
C LEU A 328 27.64 -6.68 1.25
N ARG A 329 28.38 -5.95 0.44
CA ARG A 329 29.72 -5.46 0.80
C ARG A 329 29.82 -3.98 0.46
N LYS A 330 30.35 -3.19 1.39
CA LYS A 330 30.57 -1.75 1.22
C LYS A 330 31.92 -1.36 1.79
N LYS A 331 32.75 -0.78 0.98
CA LYS A 331 34.01 -0.15 1.39
C LYS A 331 33.77 1.31 1.75
N VAL A 332 34.25 1.75 2.87
CA VAL A 332 34.13 3.11 3.38
C VAL A 332 35.50 3.62 3.88
N HIS A 333 35.90 4.80 3.45
CA HIS A 333 37.06 5.48 4.03
C HIS A 333 36.59 6.34 5.19
N ILE A 334 37.19 6.17 6.35
CA ILE A 334 36.90 7.00 7.52
C ILE A 334 38.16 7.80 7.94
N ASP A 335 37.90 9.05 8.32
CA ASP A 335 38.90 9.86 8.99
C ASP A 335 38.99 9.48 10.49
N ASN A 336 39.76 10.21 11.24
CA ASN A 336 39.79 10.01 12.70
C ASN A 336 38.41 10.39 13.29
N CYS A 337 37.86 9.51 14.11
CA CYS A 337 36.67 9.77 14.91
C CYS A 337 36.83 9.16 16.31
N GLU A 338 36.16 9.73 17.29
CA GLU A 338 36.14 9.20 18.64
C GLU A 338 35.14 8.07 18.81
N ARG A 339 34.10 8.04 17.92
CA ARG A 339 33.04 7.06 17.94
C ARG A 339 32.46 6.84 16.55
N ALA A 340 32.21 5.60 16.19
CA ALA A 340 31.55 5.19 14.94
C ALA A 340 30.30 4.37 15.26
N ILE A 341 29.16 4.80 14.76
CA ILE A 341 27.86 4.13 14.96
C ILE A 341 27.33 3.67 13.60
N LEU A 342 27.12 2.38 13.44
CA LEU A 342 26.40 1.83 12.29
C LEU A 342 24.90 1.84 12.59
N ASN A 343 24.18 2.68 11.86
CA ASN A 343 22.73 2.77 11.93
C ASN A 343 22.11 1.87 10.84
N LEU A 344 21.34 0.89 11.28
CA LEU A 344 20.56 -0.01 10.43
C LEU A 344 19.09 0.17 10.79
N GLU A 345 18.31 0.88 9.97
CA GLU A 345 16.89 1.08 10.28
C GLU A 345 16.11 -0.22 10.25
N THR A 346 16.39 -1.10 9.28
CA THR A 346 15.77 -2.43 9.26
C THR A 346 16.61 -3.41 8.45
N LEU A 347 17.04 -4.51 9.05
CA LEU A 347 17.57 -5.68 8.38
C LEU A 347 16.51 -6.79 8.46
N ASP A 348 15.80 -7.02 7.37
CA ASP A 348 14.59 -7.83 7.31
C ASP A 348 14.81 -9.15 6.54
N PRO A 349 14.63 -10.30 7.15
CA PRO A 349 14.14 -10.60 8.49
C PRO A 349 15.25 -10.72 9.57
N GLY A 350 16.43 -10.28 9.30
CA GLY A 350 17.64 -10.38 10.12
C GLY A 350 18.84 -10.77 9.28
N GLY A 351 19.97 -10.99 9.94
CA GLY A 351 21.22 -11.29 9.24
C GLY A 351 22.43 -11.25 10.13
N GLU A 352 23.58 -11.11 9.52
CA GLU A 352 24.89 -10.99 10.18
C GLU A 352 25.61 -9.73 9.69
N VAL A 353 26.22 -9.02 10.61
CA VAL A 353 27.04 -7.84 10.32
C VAL A 353 28.49 -8.14 10.66
N TRP A 354 29.36 -7.86 9.73
CA TRP A 354 30.82 -8.03 9.85
C TRP A 354 31.52 -6.74 9.47
N ILE A 355 32.62 -6.42 10.15
CA ILE A 355 33.45 -5.27 9.81
C ILE A 355 34.90 -5.71 9.79
N ASN A 356 35.62 -5.42 8.71
CA ASN A 356 37.02 -5.78 8.50
C ASN A 356 37.35 -7.26 8.82
N GLY A 357 36.42 -8.14 8.45
CA GLY A 357 36.55 -9.59 8.68
C GLY A 357 36.18 -10.06 10.10
N GLN A 358 35.76 -9.16 10.98
CA GLN A 358 35.37 -9.48 12.35
C GLN A 358 33.85 -9.46 12.50
N PRO A 359 33.23 -10.47 13.19
CA PRO A 359 31.81 -10.51 13.41
C PRO A 359 31.40 -9.45 14.46
N VAL A 360 30.37 -8.66 14.11
CA VAL A 360 29.83 -7.61 15.01
C VAL A 360 28.59 -8.11 15.74
N ILE A 361 27.58 -8.59 15.00
CA ILE A 361 26.31 -9.04 15.56
C ILE A 361 25.59 -10.02 14.62
N VAL A 362 24.80 -10.91 15.22
CA VAL A 362 23.76 -11.68 14.55
C VAL A 362 22.40 -11.12 14.94
N ILE A 363 21.64 -10.64 13.96
CA ILE A 363 20.30 -10.07 14.12
C ILE A 363 19.28 -11.15 13.72
N ASN A 364 18.32 -11.40 14.60
CA ASN A 364 17.26 -12.41 14.40
C ASN A 364 15.85 -11.80 14.47
N ASP A 365 15.75 -10.51 14.31
CA ASP A 365 14.51 -9.75 14.34
C ASP A 365 14.54 -8.62 13.28
N ARG A 366 13.52 -7.80 13.24
CA ARG A 366 13.36 -6.69 12.29
C ARG A 366 13.51 -5.33 12.95
N HIS A 367 14.10 -5.29 14.13
CA HIS A 367 14.25 -4.06 14.90
C HIS A 367 15.26 -3.11 14.24
N PRO A 368 15.11 -1.79 14.39
CA PRO A 368 16.17 -0.85 14.08
C PRO A 368 17.31 -0.99 15.07
N TYR A 369 18.54 -0.89 14.56
CA TYR A 369 19.76 -1.01 15.35
C TYR A 369 20.66 0.21 15.16
N GLN A 370 21.23 0.67 16.26
CA GLN A 370 22.36 1.60 16.30
C GLN A 370 23.53 0.88 16.99
N LEU A 371 24.45 0.37 16.19
CA LEU A 371 25.57 -0.46 16.67
C LEU A 371 26.80 0.41 16.86
N ASP A 372 27.38 0.42 18.08
CA ASP A 372 28.68 1.00 18.29
C ASP A 372 29.74 0.08 17.69
N VAL A 373 30.35 0.52 16.63
CA VAL A 373 31.30 -0.25 15.83
C VAL A 373 32.72 0.35 15.91
N THR A 374 32.94 1.24 16.87
CA THR A 374 34.20 1.99 17.02
C THR A 374 35.43 1.09 17.06
N GLU A 375 35.35 -0.02 17.81
CA GLU A 375 36.49 -0.96 18.00
C GLU A 375 36.83 -1.76 16.74
N TYR A 376 35.88 -1.87 15.78
CA TYR A 376 36.07 -2.60 14.52
C TYR A 376 36.60 -1.72 13.39
N MET A 377 36.59 -0.38 13.58
CA MET A 377 36.98 0.58 12.56
C MET A 377 38.44 0.95 12.64
N ILE A 378 39.11 1.04 11.52
CA ILE A 378 40.52 1.44 11.39
C ILE A 378 40.57 2.87 10.83
N PRO A 379 40.97 3.87 11.62
CA PRO A 379 41.07 5.26 11.16
C PRO A 379 42.05 5.43 10.00
N HIS A 380 41.78 6.42 9.14
CA HIS A 380 42.59 6.78 7.99
C HIS A 380 42.79 5.66 6.95
N GLN A 381 41.91 4.67 6.94
CA GLN A 381 41.94 3.56 5.99
C GLN A 381 40.57 3.28 5.39
N GLU A 382 40.57 2.49 4.36
CA GLU A 382 39.36 1.89 3.81
C GLU A 382 38.93 0.74 4.72
N ASN A 383 37.70 0.77 5.19
CA ASN A 383 37.07 -0.25 6.03
C ASN A 383 36.01 -0.99 5.21
N LEU A 384 35.90 -2.27 5.42
CA LEU A 384 34.86 -3.10 4.82
C LEU A 384 33.72 -3.30 5.80
N ILE A 385 32.52 -2.93 5.42
CA ILE A 385 31.26 -3.36 6.07
C ILE A 385 30.66 -4.46 5.21
N ALA A 386 30.39 -5.63 5.79
CA ALA A 386 29.82 -6.77 5.11
C ALA A 386 28.57 -7.26 5.86
N ILE A 387 27.48 -7.47 5.13
CA ILE A 387 26.19 -7.86 5.71
C ILE A 387 25.68 -9.10 4.97
N ARG A 388 25.30 -10.12 5.71
CA ARG A 388 24.52 -11.23 5.18
C ARG A 388 23.07 -11.05 5.62
N VAL A 389 22.17 -10.89 4.68
CA VAL A 389 20.74 -10.82 4.94
C VAL A 389 20.17 -12.22 4.90
N LYS A 390 19.41 -12.63 5.92
CA LYS A 390 18.70 -13.91 5.91
C LYS A 390 17.56 -13.85 4.89
N PRO A 391 17.34 -14.92 4.12
CA PRO A 391 16.18 -14.97 3.25
C PRO A 391 14.93 -15.32 4.05
N TYR A 392 13.80 -14.83 3.59
CA TYR A 392 12.49 -15.34 3.98
C TYR A 392 11.65 -15.58 2.72
N LYS A 393 10.67 -16.45 2.82
CA LYS A 393 9.77 -16.73 1.71
C LYS A 393 8.82 -15.55 1.53
N ALA A 394 8.92 -14.86 0.39
CA ALA A 394 7.98 -13.81 0.04
C ALA A 394 6.63 -14.44 -0.21
N ARG A 395 5.69 -14.23 0.71
CA ARG A 395 4.36 -14.80 0.65
C ARG A 395 3.34 -13.70 0.39
N HIS A 396 2.47 -13.96 -0.53
CA HIS A 396 1.30 -13.17 -0.75
C HIS A 396 0.12 -13.78 0.02
N GLN A 397 -0.64 -12.97 0.74
CA GLN A 397 -1.73 -13.43 1.61
C GLN A 397 -2.76 -14.30 0.87
N MET A 398 -2.92 -14.09 -0.42
CA MET A 398 -3.92 -14.74 -1.26
C MET A 398 -3.36 -15.65 -2.36
N LEU A 399 -2.06 -15.64 -2.59
CA LEU A 399 -1.38 -16.46 -3.57
C LEU A 399 -0.29 -17.27 -2.88
N HIS A 400 -0.65 -18.45 -2.43
CA HIS A 400 0.33 -19.43 -1.97
C HIS A 400 0.82 -20.23 -3.16
N SER A 401 2.05 -19.98 -3.57
CA SER A 401 2.70 -20.83 -4.56
C SER A 401 3.87 -21.56 -3.90
N PRO A 402 4.07 -22.85 -4.20
CA PRO A 402 5.31 -23.55 -3.84
C PRO A 402 6.55 -22.85 -4.39
N SER A 403 6.39 -22.08 -5.46
CA SER A 403 7.43 -21.30 -6.12
C SER A 403 7.53 -19.85 -5.63
N ASP A 404 6.89 -19.47 -4.50
CA ASP A 404 7.09 -18.14 -3.92
C ASP A 404 8.56 -17.93 -3.62
N PRO A 405 9.17 -16.85 -4.14
CA PRO A 405 10.61 -16.65 -4.04
C PRO A 405 11.03 -16.28 -2.62
N TYR A 406 12.27 -16.64 -2.29
CA TYR A 406 12.92 -16.14 -1.10
C TYR A 406 13.48 -14.74 -1.33
N THR A 407 13.44 -13.91 -0.31
CA THR A 407 13.95 -12.54 -0.36
C THR A 407 14.42 -12.09 1.01
N GLY A 408 15.19 -11.04 1.04
CA GLY A 408 15.62 -10.37 2.26
C GLY A 408 15.99 -8.92 1.94
N TRP A 409 15.91 -8.02 2.92
CA TRP A 409 15.95 -6.59 2.68
C TRP A 409 16.80 -5.84 3.68
N LEU A 410 17.42 -4.77 3.18
CA LEU A 410 17.96 -3.71 4.01
C LEU A 410 17.14 -2.45 3.70
N LEU A 411 16.23 -2.11 4.60
CA LEU A 411 15.24 -1.04 4.43
C LEU A 411 15.61 0.21 5.23
N GLY A 412 15.08 1.34 4.77
CA GLY A 412 15.29 2.62 5.43
C GLY A 412 16.71 3.12 5.29
N ARG A 413 17.14 3.93 6.25
CA ARG A 413 18.49 4.50 6.25
C ARG A 413 19.50 3.50 6.76
N THR A 414 20.56 3.33 5.99
CA THR A 414 21.77 2.64 6.40
C THR A 414 22.90 3.64 6.39
N GLU A 415 23.46 3.94 7.54
CA GLU A 415 24.40 5.05 7.72
C GLU A 415 25.53 4.68 8.66
N LEU A 416 26.72 5.19 8.39
CA LEU A 416 27.81 5.19 9.36
C LEU A 416 27.97 6.61 9.89
N ILE A 417 27.71 6.79 11.18
CA ILE A 417 27.77 8.08 11.88
C ILE A 417 29.11 8.15 12.63
N LEU A 418 29.94 9.13 12.28
CA LEU A 418 31.21 9.42 12.93
C LEU A 418 31.01 10.65 13.80
N THR A 419 31.31 10.51 15.10
CA THR A 419 30.98 11.52 16.10
C THR A 419 31.98 11.50 17.29
N SER A 420 31.65 12.28 18.32
CA SER A 420 32.47 12.36 19.57
C SER A 420 32.06 11.28 20.58
N ARG A 421 32.88 11.14 21.65
CA ARG A 421 32.57 10.24 22.78
C ARG A 421 31.25 10.58 23.47
N CYS A 422 30.88 11.88 23.48
CA CYS A 422 29.57 12.32 23.96
C CYS A 422 28.73 12.71 22.78
N MET A 423 27.66 11.95 22.52
CA MET A 423 26.82 12.10 21.32
C MET A 423 25.37 12.18 21.68
N ILE A 424 24.61 12.87 20.84
CA ILE A 424 23.14 12.85 20.84
C ILE A 424 22.70 11.58 20.13
N LYS A 425 22.11 10.64 20.85
CA LYS A 425 21.60 9.40 20.28
C LYS A 425 20.36 9.65 19.43
N ASP A 426 19.43 10.43 19.98
CA ASP A 426 18.19 10.87 19.31
C ASP A 426 17.57 12.08 19.99
N ALA A 427 16.63 12.70 19.29
CA ALA A 427 15.74 13.73 19.79
C ALA A 427 14.31 13.42 19.37
N LEU A 428 13.45 13.11 20.33
CA LEU A 428 12.02 12.86 20.10
C LEU A 428 11.26 14.14 20.36
N VAL A 429 10.53 14.60 19.34
CA VAL A 429 9.88 15.90 19.36
C VAL A 429 8.39 15.75 19.07
N HIS A 430 7.57 16.37 19.90
CA HIS A 430 6.12 16.48 19.67
C HIS A 430 5.54 17.77 20.25
N THR A 431 4.38 18.17 19.75
CA THR A 431 3.65 19.32 20.27
C THR A 431 2.87 18.92 21.52
N SER A 432 3.13 19.59 22.65
CA SER A 432 2.40 19.37 23.89
C SER A 432 1.09 20.15 23.92
N THR A 433 1.13 21.43 23.55
CA THR A 433 -0.05 22.31 23.53
C THR A 433 0.05 23.35 22.43
N ILE A 434 -1.12 23.82 21.97
CA ILE A 434 -1.26 24.99 21.10
C ILE A 434 -2.29 25.90 21.78
N HIS A 435 -1.89 27.11 22.07
CA HIS A 435 -2.76 28.15 22.60
C HIS A 435 -2.69 29.40 21.70
N GLU A 436 -3.78 29.75 21.06
CA GLU A 436 -3.83 30.78 20.03
C GLU A 436 -2.79 30.57 18.91
N LYS A 437 -1.71 31.35 18.92
CA LYS A 437 -0.60 31.27 17.95
C LYS A 437 0.69 30.74 18.57
N GLU A 438 0.69 30.39 19.83
CA GLU A 438 1.85 29.87 20.54
C GLU A 438 1.76 28.34 20.66
N ALA A 439 2.81 27.63 20.29
CA ALA A 439 2.92 26.19 20.43
C ALA A 439 4.07 25.82 21.38
N VAL A 440 3.80 24.91 22.31
CA VAL A 440 4.85 24.35 23.18
C VAL A 440 5.27 23.00 22.63
N GLN A 441 6.56 22.88 22.30
CA GLN A 441 7.19 21.66 21.86
C GLN A 441 7.84 20.95 23.03
N SER A 442 7.59 19.66 23.17
CA SER A 442 8.34 18.77 24.06
C SER A 442 9.52 18.18 23.28
N ASN A 443 10.72 18.34 23.80
CA ASN A 443 11.94 17.81 23.22
C ASN A 443 12.57 16.83 24.23
N LEU A 444 12.52 15.53 23.93
CA LEU A 444 13.16 14.49 24.73
C LEU A 444 14.46 14.09 24.04
N ILE A 445 15.58 14.56 24.57
CA ILE A 445 16.91 14.34 24.04
C ILE A 445 17.55 13.16 24.78
N THR A 446 18.06 12.17 24.05
CA THR A 446 18.85 11.08 24.61
C THR A 446 20.31 11.28 24.25
N ILE A 447 21.19 11.35 25.30
CA ILE A 447 22.62 11.51 25.13
C ILE A 447 23.34 10.28 25.69
N GLN A 448 24.31 9.78 24.95
CA GLN A 448 25.25 8.75 25.38
C GLN A 448 26.64 9.32 25.50
N TYR A 449 27.37 8.85 26.52
CA TYR A 449 28.75 9.25 26.77
C TYR A 449 29.65 8.06 27.12
N ASN A 450 30.68 7.84 26.32
CA ASN A 450 31.69 6.79 26.49
C ASN A 450 32.96 7.33 27.22
N GLY A 451 32.76 7.98 28.35
CA GLY A 451 33.83 8.44 29.22
C GLY A 451 33.78 7.75 30.57
N VAL A 452 34.69 8.14 31.50
CA VAL A 452 34.76 7.58 32.84
C VAL A 452 34.25 8.54 33.92
N GLU A 453 34.30 9.84 33.66
CA GLU A 453 33.81 10.89 34.56
C GLU A 453 32.54 11.54 34.02
N TYR A 454 31.83 12.29 34.87
CA TYR A 454 30.67 13.07 34.39
C TYR A 454 31.09 14.10 33.32
N TYR A 455 30.39 14.09 32.21
CA TYR A 455 30.52 15.12 31.19
C TYR A 455 29.74 16.36 31.60
N LYS A 456 30.34 17.54 31.49
CA LYS A 456 29.67 18.84 31.70
C LYS A 456 29.71 19.67 30.43
N GLY A 457 28.58 20.27 30.07
CA GLY A 457 28.43 21.09 28.87
C GLY A 457 27.03 21.68 28.77
N SER A 458 26.62 22.04 27.59
CA SER A 458 25.26 22.57 27.34
C SER A 458 24.64 21.97 26.09
N ILE A 459 23.31 21.96 26.08
CA ILE A 459 22.49 21.68 24.91
C ILE A 459 21.84 22.96 24.45
N GLU A 460 21.88 23.23 23.14
CA GLU A 460 21.10 24.26 22.48
C GLU A 460 20.10 23.61 21.50
N ILE A 461 18.87 24.07 21.50
CA ILE A 461 17.82 23.57 20.59
C ILE A 461 17.31 24.76 19.80
N ASN A 462 17.34 24.65 18.47
CA ASN A 462 16.91 25.67 17.54
C ASN A 462 15.82 25.14 16.61
N TYR A 463 14.76 25.93 16.41
CA TYR A 463 13.67 25.65 15.48
C TYR A 463 13.71 26.62 14.31
N TYR A 464 13.66 26.07 13.10
CA TYR A 464 13.62 26.82 11.83
C TYR A 464 12.41 26.35 11.02
N PRO A 465 11.52 27.23 10.53
CA PRO A 465 10.61 26.87 9.46
C PRO A 465 11.44 26.34 8.27
N TRP A 466 11.13 25.14 7.80
CA TRP A 466 11.96 24.45 6.82
C TRP A 466 11.24 24.16 5.50
N TYR A 467 9.95 23.78 5.59
CA TYR A 467 9.12 23.48 4.43
C TYR A 467 7.76 24.15 4.56
N PRO A 468 7.15 24.70 3.50
CA PRO A 468 7.64 24.74 2.12
C PRO A 468 8.76 25.80 1.91
N GLU A 469 8.92 26.73 2.83
CA GLU A 469 9.90 27.82 2.74
C GLU A 469 10.84 27.80 3.95
N GLU A 470 12.14 27.85 3.69
CA GLU A 470 13.15 27.90 4.74
C GLU A 470 13.33 29.33 5.26
N ARG A 471 13.33 29.48 6.58
CA ARG A 471 13.50 30.77 7.26
C ARG A 471 14.53 30.64 8.39
N GLY A 472 14.92 31.77 8.99
CA GLY A 472 15.82 31.78 10.14
C GLY A 472 15.21 31.18 11.41
N VAL A 473 16.01 31.11 12.48
CA VAL A 473 15.58 30.62 13.79
C VAL A 473 14.38 31.40 14.29
N VAL A 474 13.33 30.71 14.69
CA VAL A 474 12.12 31.31 15.27
C VAL A 474 11.99 31.05 16.77
N ALA A 475 12.66 30.06 17.29
CA ALA A 475 12.74 29.76 18.72
C ALA A 475 14.05 29.06 19.03
N SER A 476 14.65 29.37 20.18
CA SER A 476 15.90 28.80 20.65
C SER A 476 15.91 28.69 22.16
N ILE A 477 16.55 27.67 22.69
CA ILE A 477 16.81 27.49 24.11
C ILE A 477 18.17 26.82 24.34
N GLN A 478 18.90 27.30 25.34
CA GLN A 478 20.12 26.67 25.80
C GLN A 478 19.99 26.25 27.26
N LYS A 479 20.51 25.06 27.58
CA LYS A 479 20.46 24.49 28.94
C LYS A 479 21.77 23.81 29.28
N GLU A 480 22.32 24.13 30.47
CA GLU A 480 23.47 23.43 31.05
C GLU A 480 23.10 21.98 31.41
N ILE A 481 23.99 21.04 31.13
CA ILE A 481 23.77 19.62 31.35
C ILE A 481 24.99 18.95 32.06
N GLN A 482 24.67 17.88 32.77
CA GLN A 482 25.64 16.95 33.31
C GLN A 482 25.26 15.53 32.92
N ILE A 483 26.09 14.84 32.16
CA ILE A 483 25.85 13.54 31.54
C ILE A 483 26.63 12.46 32.31
N ARG A 484 25.94 11.39 32.65
CA ARG A 484 26.54 10.20 33.29
C ARG A 484 27.20 9.31 32.23
N PRO A 485 28.37 8.73 32.50
CA PRO A 485 28.99 7.77 31.59
C PRO A 485 28.20 6.46 31.49
N SER A 486 28.32 5.80 30.36
CA SER A 486 27.85 4.42 30.10
C SER A 486 26.35 4.15 30.22
N ILE A 487 25.50 5.19 30.25
CA ILE A 487 24.04 5.07 30.26
C ILE A 487 23.39 6.04 29.26
N ASP A 488 22.16 5.75 28.89
CA ASP A 488 21.29 6.67 28.15
C ASP A 488 20.79 7.78 29.11
N ASN A 489 21.26 9.00 28.90
CA ASN A 489 20.80 10.16 29.66
C ASN A 489 19.66 10.84 28.92
N LYS A 490 18.46 10.83 29.48
CA LYS A 490 17.26 11.43 28.91
C LYS A 490 17.00 12.81 29.51
N ILE A 491 16.91 13.83 28.69
CA ILE A 491 16.73 15.22 29.10
C ILE A 491 15.49 15.75 28.38
N SER A 492 14.49 16.18 29.16
CA SER A 492 13.29 16.82 28.62
C SER A 492 13.43 18.33 28.67
N ILE A 493 13.21 19.02 27.55
CA ILE A 493 13.31 20.46 27.42
C ILE A 493 12.09 20.98 26.67
N PRO A 494 11.13 21.61 27.34
CA PRO A 494 10.05 22.29 26.66
C PRO A 494 10.54 23.59 26.00
N LEU A 495 10.01 23.88 24.81
CA LEU A 495 10.32 25.13 24.09
C LEU A 495 9.04 25.72 23.49
N SER A 496 8.81 27.00 23.77
CA SER A 496 7.68 27.74 23.20
C SER A 496 8.05 28.35 21.86
N ILE A 497 7.19 28.18 20.87
CA ILE A 497 7.33 28.74 19.53
C ILE A 497 6.21 29.75 19.31
N PRO A 498 6.53 31.05 19.26
CA PRO A 498 5.54 32.11 18.98
C PRO A 498 5.16 32.08 17.48
N ASP A 499 3.96 32.51 17.16
CA ASP A 499 3.43 32.58 15.78
C ASP A 499 3.68 31.28 14.99
N ALA A 500 3.43 30.13 15.64
CA ALA A 500 3.73 28.80 15.10
C ALA A 500 2.97 28.51 13.79
N LEU A 501 3.71 28.06 12.78
CA LEU A 501 3.12 27.56 11.54
C LEU A 501 2.70 26.10 11.76
N LEU A 502 1.39 25.87 11.84
CA LEU A 502 0.86 24.54 12.12
C LEU A 502 0.97 23.62 10.91
N TRP A 503 1.24 22.34 11.16
CA TRP A 503 1.19 21.28 10.16
C TRP A 503 -0.25 20.78 10.02
N HIS A 504 -0.72 20.72 8.78
CA HIS A 504 -2.02 20.14 8.40
C HIS A 504 -1.93 19.69 6.93
N PRO A 505 -2.71 18.69 6.46
CA PRO A 505 -2.70 18.27 5.05
C PRO A 505 -2.81 19.41 4.04
N ASN A 506 -3.56 20.47 4.34
CA ASN A 506 -3.70 21.65 3.49
C ASN A 506 -2.52 22.62 3.59
N HIS A 507 -1.78 22.59 4.67
CA HIS A 507 -0.65 23.47 4.98
C HIS A 507 0.45 22.63 5.65
N PRO A 508 1.19 21.82 4.89
CA PRO A 508 2.16 20.88 5.44
C PRO A 508 3.45 21.59 5.87
N ASN A 509 3.33 22.51 6.82
CA ASN A 509 4.44 23.27 7.35
C ASN A 509 5.34 22.39 8.23
N LEU A 510 6.62 22.30 7.90
CA LEU A 510 7.59 21.57 8.69
C LEU A 510 8.67 22.49 9.22
N TYR A 511 9.20 22.08 10.36
CA TYR A 511 10.35 22.70 11.01
C TYR A 511 11.55 21.78 10.95
N LYS A 512 12.72 22.34 10.70
CA LYS A 512 14.00 21.74 11.04
C LYS A 512 14.25 21.99 12.53
N VAL A 513 14.57 20.97 13.26
CA VAL A 513 14.98 21.03 14.68
C VAL A 513 16.43 20.64 14.74
N GLU A 514 17.25 21.54 15.22
CA GLU A 514 18.68 21.34 15.40
C GLU A 514 19.00 21.32 16.89
N VAL A 515 19.60 20.23 17.34
CA VAL A 515 20.05 20.02 18.72
C VAL A 515 21.57 20.02 18.71
N ILE A 516 22.18 20.99 19.39
CA ILE A 516 23.62 21.19 19.40
C ILE A 516 24.17 20.89 20.81
N LEU A 517 25.13 19.98 20.87
CA LEU A 517 25.84 19.62 22.09
C LEU A 517 27.17 20.36 22.16
N LYS A 518 27.36 21.12 23.22
CA LYS A 518 28.58 21.90 23.45
C LYS A 518 29.32 21.42 24.71
N ASP A 519 30.63 21.48 24.69
CA ASP A 519 31.45 21.25 25.87
C ASP A 519 31.43 22.47 26.83
N LYS A 520 32.11 22.35 27.97
CA LYS A 520 32.23 23.41 28.98
C LYS A 520 32.90 24.70 28.45
N THR A 521 33.57 24.65 27.33
CA THR A 521 34.22 25.81 26.69
C THR A 521 33.31 26.48 25.65
N GLY A 522 32.14 25.91 25.38
CA GLY A 522 31.22 26.35 24.34
C GLY A 522 31.55 25.81 22.95
N LYS A 523 32.52 24.93 22.80
CA LYS A 523 32.85 24.28 21.53
C LYS A 523 31.77 23.23 21.21
N VAL A 524 31.24 23.26 19.98
CA VAL A 524 30.33 22.24 19.46
C VAL A 524 31.07 20.93 19.30
N ILE A 525 30.53 19.87 19.90
CA ILE A 525 31.12 18.51 19.86
C ILE A 525 30.26 17.51 19.11
N ASP A 526 28.95 17.76 19.05
CA ASP A 526 28.00 16.97 18.28
C ASP A 526 26.75 17.79 17.93
N ASP A 527 26.07 17.43 16.90
CA ASP A 527 24.76 18.00 16.55
C ASP A 527 23.84 16.91 16.00
N TYR A 528 22.56 17.07 16.23
CA TYR A 528 21.51 16.19 15.72
C TYR A 528 20.43 17.02 15.03
N VAL A 529 20.12 16.68 13.79
CA VAL A 529 19.13 17.40 13.01
C VAL A 529 17.98 16.46 12.66
N THR A 530 16.76 16.91 12.88
CA THR A 530 15.53 16.21 12.49
C THR A 530 14.50 17.19 11.97
N THR A 531 13.44 16.70 11.39
CA THR A 531 12.27 17.48 10.98
C THR A 531 11.07 17.11 11.83
N THR A 532 10.15 18.06 12.02
CA THR A 532 8.88 17.85 12.70
C THR A 532 7.83 18.84 12.17
N GLY A 533 6.57 18.58 12.48
CA GLY A 533 5.48 19.51 12.25
C GLY A 533 4.73 19.80 13.54
N ILE A 534 4.28 21.05 13.71
CA ILE A 534 3.54 21.47 14.89
C ILE A 534 2.06 21.18 14.70
N ARG A 535 1.54 20.22 15.48
CA ARG A 535 0.12 19.85 15.47
C ARG A 535 -0.30 19.23 16.78
N THR A 536 -1.58 19.36 17.12
CA THR A 536 -2.21 18.63 18.23
C THR A 536 -3.27 17.67 17.69
N ILE A 537 -3.47 16.57 18.41
CA ILE A 537 -4.53 15.60 18.18
C ILE A 537 -5.31 15.47 19.48
N THR A 538 -6.57 15.81 19.46
CA THR A 538 -7.45 15.74 20.64
C THR A 538 -8.81 15.18 20.24
N GLN A 539 -9.60 14.80 21.24
CA GLN A 539 -10.97 14.34 21.03
C GLN A 539 -11.89 15.03 22.03
N GLU A 540 -13.02 15.47 21.58
CA GLU A 540 -14.05 16.04 22.41
C GLU A 540 -15.44 15.69 21.84
N ARG A 541 -16.35 15.23 22.72
CA ARG A 541 -17.74 14.92 22.36
C ARG A 541 -17.85 14.03 21.12
N GLY A 542 -17.08 12.95 21.13
CA GLY A 542 -17.10 11.95 20.07
C GLY A 542 -16.56 12.44 18.74
N LYS A 543 -15.81 13.53 18.70
CA LYS A 543 -15.19 14.07 17.47
C LYS A 543 -13.69 14.14 17.59
N LEU A 544 -13.01 13.92 16.47
CA LEU A 544 -11.57 14.13 16.32
C LEU A 544 -11.30 15.60 16.04
N TYR A 545 -10.30 16.15 16.71
CA TYR A 545 -9.76 17.48 16.46
C TYR A 545 -8.29 17.42 16.11
N ILE A 546 -7.93 18.04 15.01
CA ILE A 546 -6.54 18.33 14.64
C ILE A 546 -6.37 19.86 14.69
N ASN A 547 -5.40 20.33 15.45
CA ASN A 547 -5.18 21.78 15.65
C ASN A 547 -6.46 22.54 16.11
N ASN A 548 -7.22 21.92 17.01
CA ASN A 548 -8.49 22.45 17.52
C ASN A 548 -9.61 22.58 16.45
N GLN A 549 -9.46 21.96 15.30
CA GLN A 549 -10.50 21.91 14.26
C GLN A 549 -10.99 20.48 14.08
N VAL A 550 -12.31 20.32 13.92
CA VAL A 550 -12.89 19.00 13.64
C VAL A 550 -12.33 18.45 12.34
N GLU A 551 -11.88 17.20 12.38
CA GLU A 551 -11.33 16.53 11.22
C GLU A 551 -11.89 15.10 11.08
N MET A 552 -11.93 14.60 9.85
CA MET A 552 -12.23 13.21 9.52
C MET A 552 -11.02 12.57 8.85
N LEU A 553 -10.74 11.32 9.16
CA LEU A 553 -9.67 10.55 8.53
C LEU A 553 -10.24 9.69 7.41
N ASN A 554 -10.13 10.15 6.19
CA ASN A 554 -10.71 9.50 5.01
C ASN A 554 -9.63 9.08 4.02
N GLY A 555 -9.66 7.84 3.58
CA GLY A 555 -8.71 7.35 2.60
C GLY A 555 -8.83 5.87 2.31
N ALA A 556 -7.71 5.23 2.10
CA ALA A 556 -7.63 3.80 1.84
C ALA A 556 -6.37 3.20 2.46
N GLN A 557 -6.34 1.87 2.52
CA GLN A 557 -5.14 1.15 2.94
C GLN A 557 -4.34 0.66 1.74
N ILE A 558 -3.05 0.42 1.98
CA ILE A 558 -2.16 -0.29 1.07
C ILE A 558 -1.75 -1.61 1.71
N LEU A 559 -1.78 -2.67 0.91
CA LEU A 559 -1.50 -4.04 1.34
C LEU A 559 -0.15 -4.55 0.84
N GLY A 560 0.63 -3.73 0.17
CA GLY A 560 1.91 -4.13 -0.42
C GLY A 560 1.80 -4.99 -1.68
N TYR A 561 0.61 -5.25 -2.17
CA TYR A 561 0.41 -6.01 -3.39
C TYR A 561 0.75 -5.17 -4.61
N ARG A 562 1.66 -5.64 -5.44
CA ARG A 562 2.13 -4.92 -6.62
C ARG A 562 2.14 -5.83 -7.85
N TYR A 563 1.85 -5.23 -8.97
CA TYR A 563 1.91 -5.90 -10.26
C TYR A 563 3.20 -5.51 -11.02
N PRO A 564 3.78 -6.37 -11.82
CA PRO A 564 3.49 -7.81 -12.01
C PRO A 564 3.94 -8.66 -10.82
N ILE A 565 3.45 -9.90 -10.74
CA ILE A 565 3.67 -10.80 -9.60
C ILE A 565 5.15 -10.95 -9.22
N GLU A 566 6.05 -10.92 -10.19
CA GLU A 566 7.49 -10.98 -9.95
C GLU A 566 8.03 -9.76 -9.22
N THR A 567 7.34 -8.65 -9.29
CA THR A 567 7.72 -7.43 -8.57
C THR A 567 7.20 -7.41 -7.15
N ILE A 568 6.23 -8.26 -6.78
CA ILE A 568 5.68 -8.31 -5.42
C ILE A 568 6.79 -8.57 -4.42
N ALA A 569 7.52 -9.66 -4.63
CA ALA A 569 8.61 -10.01 -3.74
C ALA A 569 9.72 -8.95 -3.75
N LYS A 570 9.91 -8.25 -4.86
CA LYS A 570 10.88 -7.16 -4.98
C LYS A 570 10.40 -5.86 -4.32
N THR A 571 9.12 -5.55 -4.41
CA THR A 571 8.58 -4.22 -4.07
C THR A 571 7.71 -4.20 -2.83
N ASN A 572 7.29 -5.36 -2.34
CA ASN A 572 6.37 -5.48 -1.22
C ASN A 572 6.90 -4.77 0.05
N ARG A 573 8.21 -4.84 0.29
CA ARG A 573 8.86 -4.22 1.45
C ARG A 573 9.74 -3.03 1.09
N CYS A 574 10.14 -2.90 -0.18
CA CYS A 574 11.02 -1.85 -0.65
C CYS A 574 10.52 -1.30 -1.98
N VAL A 575 9.47 -0.53 -1.93
CA VAL A 575 8.89 0.14 -3.10
C VAL A 575 9.78 1.28 -3.59
N SER A 576 9.63 1.68 -4.85
CA SER A 576 10.32 2.87 -5.38
C SER A 576 9.73 4.16 -4.81
N ASP A 577 10.51 5.24 -4.85
CA ASP A 577 10.05 6.57 -4.45
C ASP A 577 8.83 7.01 -5.26
N GLU A 578 8.82 6.68 -6.57
CA GLU A 578 7.70 6.96 -7.47
C GLU A 578 6.42 6.25 -7.01
N THR A 579 6.53 5.00 -6.58
CA THR A 579 5.38 4.23 -6.07
C THR A 579 4.79 4.87 -4.83
N ILE A 580 5.63 5.28 -3.87
CA ILE A 580 5.18 5.94 -2.64
C ILE A 580 4.46 7.26 -2.97
N ILE A 581 5.07 8.08 -3.83
CA ILE A 581 4.45 9.34 -4.27
C ILE A 581 3.13 9.09 -5.00
N GLN A 582 3.08 8.05 -5.83
CA GLN A 582 1.85 7.65 -6.53
C GLN A 582 0.72 7.31 -5.55
N ASP A 583 0.98 6.47 -4.56
CA ASP A 583 -0.01 6.09 -3.53
C ASP A 583 -0.57 7.33 -2.82
N LEU A 584 0.32 8.22 -2.37
CA LEU A 584 -0.08 9.44 -1.66
C LEU A 584 -0.89 10.40 -2.54
N LEU A 585 -0.50 10.57 -3.81
CA LEU A 585 -1.23 11.44 -4.74
C LEU A 585 -2.59 10.87 -5.12
N GLN A 586 -2.72 9.55 -5.27
CA GLN A 586 -4.00 8.90 -5.56
C GLN A 586 -5.01 9.10 -4.42
N ILE A 587 -4.57 9.06 -3.16
CA ILE A 587 -5.39 9.41 -2.00
C ILE A 587 -5.85 10.87 -2.09
N LYS A 588 -4.94 11.81 -2.36
CA LYS A 588 -5.31 13.23 -2.48
C LYS A 588 -6.32 13.49 -3.60
N LYS A 589 -6.15 12.86 -4.75
CA LYS A 589 -7.08 12.97 -5.90
C LYS A 589 -8.48 12.45 -5.57
N MET A 590 -8.60 11.55 -4.60
CA MET A 590 -9.85 11.00 -4.09
C MET A 590 -10.51 11.90 -3.02
N ASN A 591 -10.03 13.13 -2.79
CA ASN A 591 -10.39 13.95 -1.62
C ASN A 591 -10.05 13.29 -0.28
N GLY A 592 -9.25 12.25 -0.29
CA GLY A 592 -8.73 11.61 0.90
C GLY A 592 -7.60 12.41 1.53
N ASN A 593 -7.43 12.24 2.82
CA ASN A 593 -6.38 12.87 3.61
C ASN A 593 -5.59 11.87 4.45
N MET A 594 -5.89 10.56 4.33
CA MET A 594 -5.31 9.53 5.17
C MET A 594 -4.92 8.29 4.33
N LEU A 595 -3.75 7.72 4.62
CA LEU A 595 -3.30 6.43 4.14
C LEU A 595 -3.07 5.50 5.34
N ARG A 596 -3.71 4.34 5.33
CA ARG A 596 -3.43 3.28 6.31
C ARG A 596 -2.34 2.37 5.78
N ILE A 597 -1.23 2.28 6.52
CA ILE A 597 -0.15 1.35 6.24
C ILE A 597 -0.50 0.02 6.89
N HIS A 598 -0.86 -0.96 6.08
CA HIS A 598 -1.29 -2.27 6.56
C HIS A 598 -0.16 -3.30 6.43
N VAL A 599 0.19 -3.96 7.53
CA VAL A 599 1.27 -4.96 7.59
C VAL A 599 0.74 -6.26 8.18
N HIS A 600 0.91 -7.33 7.44
CA HIS A 600 0.79 -8.69 7.96
C HIS A 600 2.17 -9.34 8.03
N ALA A 601 2.44 -10.08 9.08
CA ALA A 601 3.67 -10.84 9.19
C ALA A 601 3.35 -12.25 9.67
N GLU A 602 3.93 -13.24 9.02
CA GLU A 602 4.01 -14.61 9.52
C GLU A 602 5.46 -14.89 9.98
N LYS A 603 5.69 -15.96 10.71
CA LYS A 603 6.99 -16.23 11.33
C LYS A 603 8.15 -16.08 10.34
N ASP A 604 7.98 -16.62 9.14
CA ASP A 604 9.02 -16.66 8.11
C ASP A 604 8.63 -15.84 6.85
N THR A 605 7.53 -15.09 6.92
CA THR A 605 7.02 -14.31 5.78
C THR A 605 6.45 -12.99 6.23
N ILE A 606 6.57 -11.96 5.39
CA ILE A 606 5.97 -10.66 5.63
C ILE A 606 5.17 -10.23 4.41
N ASP A 607 4.00 -9.71 4.72
CA ASP A 607 3.07 -9.14 3.78
C ASP A 607 2.71 -7.73 4.24
N GLY A 608 2.80 -6.75 3.37
CA GLY A 608 2.53 -5.36 3.72
C GLY A 608 3.74 -4.43 3.68
N ILE A 609 3.55 -3.20 4.13
CA ILE A 609 4.53 -2.12 4.01
C ILE A 609 4.63 -1.37 5.34
N ASN A 610 5.86 -1.11 5.79
CA ASN A 610 6.16 -0.18 6.88
C ASN A 610 7.44 0.62 6.61
N ASP A 611 7.64 1.01 5.36
CA ASP A 611 8.82 1.77 4.94
C ASP A 611 8.76 3.21 5.46
N PRO A 612 9.76 3.68 6.24
CA PRO A 612 9.79 5.03 6.81
C PRO A 612 9.66 6.17 5.79
N ARG A 613 10.03 5.93 4.53
CA ARG A 613 9.88 6.92 3.46
C ARG A 613 8.44 7.37 3.23
N TYR A 614 7.45 6.50 3.53
CA TYR A 614 6.04 6.92 3.49
C TYR A 614 5.77 8.09 4.44
N ALA A 615 6.34 8.07 5.63
CA ALA A 615 6.18 9.16 6.59
C ALA A 615 6.90 10.44 6.12
N GLU A 616 8.13 10.31 5.60
CA GLU A 616 8.89 11.46 5.07
C GLU A 616 8.16 12.17 3.92
N TYR A 617 7.56 11.42 3.01
CA TYR A 617 6.82 11.99 1.88
C TYR A 617 5.44 12.48 2.29
N ALA A 618 4.75 11.76 3.17
CA ALA A 618 3.46 12.18 3.69
C ALA A 618 3.54 13.49 4.47
N ASP A 619 4.63 13.72 5.21
CA ASP A 619 4.89 15.00 5.91
C ASP A 619 4.87 16.19 4.95
N GLN A 620 5.52 16.06 3.79
CA GLN A 620 5.64 17.14 2.81
C GLN A 620 4.42 17.23 1.89
N LEU A 621 3.80 16.11 1.58
CA LEU A 621 2.61 16.10 0.71
C LEU A 621 1.31 16.38 1.47
N GLY A 622 1.34 16.35 2.80
CA GLY A 622 0.17 16.57 3.64
C GLY A 622 -0.83 15.42 3.53
N ILE A 623 -0.46 14.26 4.05
CA ILE A 623 -1.33 13.09 4.21
C ILE A 623 -1.17 12.58 5.64
N TYR A 624 -2.27 12.31 6.32
CA TYR A 624 -2.25 11.60 7.59
C TYR A 624 -1.88 10.13 7.37
N LEU A 625 -1.15 9.55 8.31
CA LEU A 625 -0.84 8.13 8.31
C LEU A 625 -1.43 7.45 9.54
N LEU A 626 -2.14 6.40 9.30
CA LEU A 626 -2.43 5.38 10.29
C LEU A 626 -1.33 4.33 10.15
N TRP A 627 -0.44 4.28 11.13
CA TRP A 627 0.79 3.51 11.05
C TRP A 627 0.64 2.20 11.79
N GLN A 628 0.56 1.13 11.05
CA GLN A 628 0.65 -0.21 11.62
C GLN A 628 2.14 -0.58 11.73
N THR A 629 2.57 -0.88 12.93
CA THR A 629 3.95 -1.29 13.17
C THR A 629 4.18 -2.72 12.69
N ALA A 630 5.41 -3.04 12.28
CA ALA A 630 5.80 -4.38 11.84
C ALA A 630 5.92 -5.41 12.99
N GLY A 631 5.25 -5.15 14.09
CA GLY A 631 5.34 -5.97 15.30
C GLY A 631 4.34 -7.13 15.38
N TRP A 632 3.67 -7.45 14.29
CA TRP A 632 2.63 -8.44 14.27
C TRP A 632 3.07 -9.67 13.49
N VAL A 633 3.24 -10.79 14.18
CA VAL A 633 3.74 -12.04 13.62
C VAL A 633 2.74 -13.16 13.82
N ARG A 634 2.39 -13.86 12.76
CA ARG A 634 1.57 -15.08 12.82
C ARG A 634 2.45 -16.31 12.96
N GLU A 635 2.17 -17.11 13.97
CA GLU A 635 2.78 -18.44 14.17
C GLU A 635 1.69 -19.51 14.07
N GLY A 636 1.62 -20.22 12.95
CA GLY A 636 0.53 -21.15 12.68
C GLY A 636 -0.83 -20.44 12.64
N GLU A 637 -1.75 -20.81 13.54
CA GLU A 637 -3.04 -20.17 13.70
C GLU A 637 -3.04 -19.06 14.77
N ALA A 638 -1.92 -18.80 15.43
CA ALA A 638 -1.77 -17.78 16.44
C ALA A 638 -1.08 -16.55 15.89
N TRP A 639 -1.51 -15.38 16.31
CA TRP A 639 -0.88 -14.11 16.01
C TRP A 639 -0.19 -13.61 17.26
N ASN A 640 1.08 -13.25 17.12
CA ASN A 640 1.89 -12.73 18.21
C ASN A 640 2.33 -11.30 17.90
N VAL A 641 2.41 -10.48 18.94
CA VAL A 641 2.91 -9.12 18.85
C VAL A 641 4.34 -9.07 19.38
N ASP A 642 5.20 -8.42 18.62
CA ASP A 642 6.55 -8.14 19.07
C ASP A 642 6.58 -6.96 20.06
N PHE A 643 6.21 -7.22 21.30
CA PHE A 643 6.21 -6.20 22.36
C PHE A 643 7.57 -5.55 22.59
N LYS A 644 8.67 -6.21 22.26
CA LYS A 644 10.02 -5.66 22.38
C LYS A 644 10.34 -4.70 21.23
N GLY A 645 9.79 -4.95 20.07
CA GLY A 645 9.98 -4.15 18.86
C GLY A 645 9.18 -2.85 18.85
N TYR A 646 7.97 -2.83 19.43
CA TYR A 646 7.10 -1.66 19.38
C TYR A 646 7.76 -0.35 19.78
N PRO A 647 8.44 -0.23 20.94
CA PRO A 647 9.08 1.02 21.30
C PRO A 647 10.16 1.46 20.30
N LYS A 648 10.83 0.51 19.66
CA LYS A 648 11.87 0.78 18.65
C LYS A 648 11.27 1.26 17.33
N TYR A 649 10.20 0.60 16.84
CA TYR A 649 9.49 1.00 15.63
C TYR A 649 8.85 2.38 15.76
N ILE A 650 8.22 2.65 16.91
CA ILE A 650 7.64 3.97 17.19
C ILE A 650 8.73 5.04 17.18
N ARG A 651 9.86 4.78 17.86
CA ARG A 651 10.97 5.72 17.96
C ARG A 651 11.56 6.09 16.59
N GLN A 652 11.60 5.13 15.66
CA GLN A 652 12.12 5.32 14.30
C GLN A 652 11.39 6.41 13.53
N VAL A 653 10.07 6.49 13.69
CA VAL A 653 9.20 7.42 12.95
C VAL A 653 8.49 8.43 13.86
N TYR A 654 9.00 8.63 15.08
CA TYR A 654 8.35 9.45 16.11
C TYR A 654 8.11 10.90 15.71
N ASN A 655 9.08 11.52 15.03
CA ASN A 655 9.06 12.96 14.76
C ASN A 655 8.15 13.36 13.56
N HIS A 656 7.58 12.38 12.85
CA HIS A 656 6.75 12.63 11.69
C HIS A 656 5.35 13.11 12.08
N PRO A 657 4.95 14.35 11.73
CA PRO A 657 3.62 14.87 12.06
C PRO A 657 2.49 14.19 11.28
N SER A 658 2.78 13.58 10.13
CA SER A 658 1.81 12.83 9.34
C SER A 658 1.23 11.64 10.09
N ILE A 659 2.00 10.98 10.95
CA ILE A 659 1.51 9.86 11.74
C ILE A 659 0.59 10.38 12.85
N VAL A 660 -0.69 10.04 12.78
CA VAL A 660 -1.71 10.50 13.73
C VAL A 660 -2.24 9.38 14.64
N MET A 661 -2.03 8.16 14.24
CA MET A 661 -2.49 6.99 15.00
C MET A 661 -1.51 5.82 14.87
N TRP A 662 -1.22 5.17 15.99
CA TRP A 662 -0.53 3.89 16.06
C TRP A 662 -1.55 2.76 16.02
N GLU A 663 -1.38 1.85 15.10
CA GLU A 663 -2.12 0.59 15.04
C GLU A 663 -1.17 -0.58 15.26
N ALA A 664 -1.56 -1.54 16.10
CA ALA A 664 -0.69 -2.66 16.40
C ALA A 664 -0.85 -3.81 15.43
N GLY A 665 -2.05 -4.12 15.07
CA GLY A 665 -2.32 -5.25 14.20
C GLY A 665 -3.74 -5.32 13.71
N ASN A 666 -3.90 -6.14 12.68
CA ASN A 666 -5.20 -6.45 12.11
C ASN A 666 -5.72 -7.74 12.73
N HIS A 667 -7.00 -7.77 13.12
CA HIS A 667 -7.65 -8.97 13.71
C HIS A 667 -6.92 -9.65 14.88
N PRO A 668 -6.46 -8.96 15.92
CA PRO A 668 -5.82 -9.61 17.08
C PRO A 668 -6.74 -10.54 17.86
N ASN A 669 -8.04 -10.44 17.66
CA ASN A 669 -9.04 -11.36 18.17
C ASN A 669 -8.99 -12.76 17.51
N ARG A 670 -8.21 -12.96 16.46
CA ARG A 670 -7.89 -14.29 15.94
C ARG A 670 -6.77 -14.99 16.72
N PHE A 671 -6.14 -14.26 17.64
CA PHE A 671 -5.15 -14.86 18.52
C PHE A 671 -5.85 -15.83 19.47
N LYS A 672 -5.25 -16.95 19.70
CA LYS A 672 -5.74 -17.99 20.59
C LYS A 672 -7.20 -18.38 20.31
N LYS A 673 -7.37 -19.48 19.62
CA LYS A 673 -8.66 -20.11 19.35
C LYS A 673 -9.63 -19.87 20.52
N HIS A 674 -10.59 -18.95 20.35
CA HIS A 674 -11.87 -18.91 21.04
C HIS A 674 -12.04 -18.23 22.40
N ASP A 675 -11.08 -17.49 22.97
CA ASP A 675 -11.36 -16.74 24.20
C ASP A 675 -11.25 -15.21 24.00
N ILE A 676 -12.39 -14.54 24.00
CA ILE A 676 -12.51 -13.08 23.93
C ILE A 676 -11.83 -12.38 25.12
N SER A 677 -11.84 -12.99 26.31
CA SER A 677 -11.17 -12.38 27.47
C SER A 677 -9.67 -12.30 27.27
N ASP A 678 -9.06 -13.35 26.75
CA ASP A 678 -7.65 -13.36 26.39
C ASP A 678 -7.33 -12.31 25.33
N SER A 679 -8.21 -12.14 24.35
CA SER A 679 -8.05 -11.12 23.31
C SER A 679 -8.11 -9.70 23.87
N HIS A 680 -9.01 -9.42 24.79
CA HIS A 680 -9.13 -8.11 25.46
C HIS A 680 -7.90 -7.80 26.32
N ASP A 681 -7.44 -8.75 27.11
CA ASP A 681 -6.24 -8.59 27.93
C ASP A 681 -5.00 -8.36 27.05
N TYR A 682 -4.92 -9.07 25.96
CA TYR A 682 -3.86 -8.91 24.97
C TYR A 682 -3.87 -7.52 24.31
N MET A 683 -5.04 -7.03 23.88
CA MET A 683 -5.19 -5.68 23.34
C MET A 683 -4.89 -4.59 24.37
N ASN A 684 -5.27 -4.79 25.64
CA ASN A 684 -4.91 -3.89 26.73
C ASN A 684 -3.39 -3.86 26.96
N LEU A 685 -2.72 -5.00 26.84
CA LEU A 685 -1.25 -5.07 26.92
C LEU A 685 -0.59 -4.36 25.74
N ILE A 686 -1.13 -4.50 24.53
CA ILE A 686 -0.67 -3.75 23.34
C ILE A 686 -0.80 -2.26 23.59
N TYR A 687 -1.97 -1.79 23.99
CA TYR A 687 -2.20 -0.37 24.30
C TYR A 687 -1.21 0.17 25.32
N LYS A 688 -1.00 -0.55 26.42
CA LYS A 688 -0.05 -0.19 27.46
C LYS A 688 1.38 -0.09 26.93
N THR A 689 1.78 -1.03 26.07
CA THR A 689 3.14 -1.05 25.49
C THR A 689 3.35 0.15 24.58
N ILE A 690 2.39 0.49 23.73
CA ILE A 690 2.47 1.64 22.84
C ILE A 690 2.43 2.95 23.63
N SER A 691 1.52 3.08 24.60
CA SER A 691 1.36 4.29 25.40
C SER A 691 2.60 4.62 26.26
N GLN A 692 3.39 3.62 26.62
CA GLN A 692 4.69 3.83 27.28
C GLN A 692 5.75 4.41 26.32
N ALA A 693 5.61 4.21 25.03
CA ALA A 693 6.52 4.71 24.01
C ALA A 693 6.09 6.09 23.47
N ASP A 694 4.79 6.31 23.30
CA ASP A 694 4.23 7.58 22.82
C ASP A 694 2.81 7.81 23.34
N THR A 695 2.56 9.03 23.82
CA THR A 695 1.24 9.53 24.25
C THR A 695 0.75 10.72 23.43
N SER A 696 1.47 11.12 22.40
CA SER A 696 1.17 12.30 21.59
C SER A 696 0.27 12.00 20.38
N ARG A 697 -0.04 10.71 20.17
CA ARG A 697 -0.88 10.21 19.09
C ARG A 697 -1.95 9.27 19.62
N LEU A 698 -2.99 9.07 18.82
CA LEU A 698 -4.01 8.08 19.13
C LEU A 698 -3.44 6.67 19.04
N ILE A 699 -3.96 5.78 19.88
CA ILE A 699 -3.58 4.36 19.88
C ILE A 699 -4.82 3.54 19.61
N SER A 700 -4.79 2.76 18.53
CA SER A 700 -5.75 1.71 18.23
C SER A 700 -5.04 0.35 18.32
N PRO A 701 -5.30 -0.46 19.34
CA PRO A 701 -4.70 -1.80 19.43
C PRO A 701 -5.05 -2.68 18.24
N THR A 702 -6.17 -2.40 17.60
CA THR A 702 -6.64 -3.11 16.41
C THR A 702 -7.64 -2.28 15.65
N SER A 703 -7.74 -2.48 14.35
CA SER A 703 -8.80 -1.92 13.52
C SER A 703 -10.18 -2.55 13.73
N PHE A 704 -10.27 -3.61 14.52
CA PHE A 704 -11.48 -4.43 14.68
C PHE A 704 -11.88 -4.69 16.11
N TRP A 705 -11.79 -3.72 16.99
CA TRP A 705 -12.10 -3.95 18.40
C TRP A 705 -13.51 -4.53 18.61
N GLY A 706 -14.50 -3.97 18.00
CA GLY A 706 -15.89 -4.39 18.14
C GLY A 706 -16.35 -5.39 17.10
N HIS A 707 -15.61 -5.55 16.03
CA HIS A 707 -15.88 -6.54 15.01
C HIS A 707 -15.04 -7.76 15.23
N THR A 708 -15.63 -8.88 15.29
CA THR A 708 -14.94 -10.10 15.58
C THR A 708 -15.21 -11.12 14.50
N HIS A 709 -14.24 -11.96 14.20
CA HIS A 709 -14.52 -13.29 13.71
C HIS A 709 -15.32 -14.13 14.71
N TYR A 710 -15.52 -13.61 15.90
CA TYR A 710 -16.44 -14.19 16.87
C TYR A 710 -17.90 -13.87 16.54
N GLY A 711 -18.10 -13.56 15.28
CA GLY A 711 -19.40 -13.34 14.74
C GLY A 711 -20.01 -12.11 15.39
N ASN A 712 -20.72 -11.47 14.78
CA ASN A 712 -21.63 -10.44 15.04
C ASN A 712 -22.34 -10.64 16.41
N TYR A 713 -21.55 -10.86 17.48
CA TYR A 713 -22.04 -11.02 18.84
C TYR A 713 -22.73 -9.76 19.38
N ASP A 714 -22.64 -8.68 18.61
CA ASP A 714 -23.36 -7.44 18.87
C ASP A 714 -24.85 -7.50 18.52
N GLY A 715 -25.35 -8.67 18.07
CA GLY A 715 -26.73 -8.90 17.69
C GLY A 715 -27.02 -8.57 16.23
N SER A 716 -25.99 -8.41 15.42
CA SER A 716 -26.14 -8.27 13.98
C SER A 716 -26.53 -9.59 13.30
N MET A 717 -26.85 -9.52 12.03
CA MET A 717 -27.15 -10.67 11.17
C MET A 717 -25.88 -11.20 10.53
N ASP A 718 -25.78 -12.50 10.27
CA ASP A 718 -24.75 -13.04 9.40
C ASP A 718 -24.99 -12.55 7.94
N TYR A 719 -24.04 -12.81 7.05
CA TYR A 719 -24.15 -12.41 5.64
C TYR A 719 -25.34 -13.05 4.91
N LYS A 720 -25.97 -14.07 5.50
CA LYS A 720 -27.20 -14.71 5.01
C LYS A 720 -28.46 -14.13 5.65
N GLY A 721 -28.32 -13.12 6.51
CA GLY A 721 -29.45 -12.50 7.21
C GLY A 721 -29.97 -13.30 8.40
N ASN A 722 -29.25 -14.32 8.89
CA ASN A 722 -29.66 -15.05 10.08
C ASN A 722 -29.22 -14.31 11.34
N PRO A 723 -30.08 -14.14 12.34
CA PRO A 723 -29.69 -13.56 13.61
C PRO A 723 -28.64 -14.45 14.29
N ILE A 724 -27.53 -13.89 14.66
CA ILE A 724 -26.52 -14.55 15.48
C ILE A 724 -26.95 -14.38 16.94
N SER A 725 -27.20 -15.47 17.61
CA SER A 725 -27.58 -15.43 19.02
C SER A 725 -26.37 -15.04 19.86
N PRO A 726 -26.33 -13.85 20.50
CA PRO A 726 -25.17 -13.39 21.24
C PRO A 726 -24.99 -14.18 22.53
N ASN A 727 -23.74 -14.55 22.83
CA ASN A 727 -23.41 -15.02 24.17
C ASN A 727 -23.41 -13.81 25.14
N PRO A 728 -24.21 -13.80 26.22
CA PRO A 728 -24.31 -12.64 27.12
C PRO A 728 -22.98 -12.22 27.73
N VAL A 729 -22.11 -13.16 28.08
CA VAL A 729 -20.79 -12.88 28.67
C VAL A 729 -19.87 -12.22 27.66
N ILE A 730 -19.92 -12.66 26.41
CA ILE A 730 -19.15 -12.09 25.33
C ILE A 730 -19.62 -10.67 25.03
N MET A 731 -20.94 -10.45 25.00
CA MET A 731 -21.52 -9.12 24.79
C MET A 731 -21.12 -8.13 25.87
N GLU A 732 -21.15 -8.55 27.14
CA GLU A 732 -20.72 -7.70 28.24
C GLU A 732 -19.25 -7.26 28.07
N LYS A 733 -18.35 -8.19 27.72
CA LYS A 733 -16.94 -7.88 27.49
C LYS A 733 -16.72 -6.99 26.27
N LEU A 734 -17.39 -7.24 25.16
CA LEU A 734 -17.31 -6.38 23.98
C LEU A 734 -17.75 -4.95 24.29
N MET A 735 -18.80 -4.81 25.06
CA MET A 735 -19.36 -3.51 25.42
C MET A 735 -18.51 -2.73 26.43
N THR A 736 -17.48 -3.33 27.03
CA THR A 736 -16.53 -2.60 27.92
C THR A 736 -15.66 -1.59 27.18
N ARG A 737 -15.62 -1.66 25.84
CA ARG A 737 -14.87 -0.75 24.98
C ARG A 737 -13.35 -0.67 25.23
N GLY A 738 -12.81 -1.42 26.19
CA GLY A 738 -11.38 -1.61 26.44
C GLY A 738 -10.49 -0.35 26.44
N ASN A 739 -9.20 -0.54 26.47
CA ASN A 739 -8.21 0.53 26.37
C ASN A 739 -7.87 0.82 24.91
N GLN A 740 -8.45 1.89 24.39
CA GLN A 740 -8.19 2.42 23.05
C GLN A 740 -8.49 3.93 23.06
N ASP A 741 -7.75 4.70 22.29
CA ASP A 741 -7.97 6.14 22.23
C ASP A 741 -9.08 6.53 21.26
N ALA A 742 -9.23 5.77 20.19
CA ALA A 742 -10.33 5.95 19.25
C ALA A 742 -11.07 4.63 19.08
N TYR A 743 -12.39 4.71 18.91
CA TYR A 743 -13.16 3.52 18.61
C TYR A 743 -12.97 3.12 17.15
N THR A 744 -12.67 1.86 16.95
CA THR A 744 -12.51 1.28 15.62
C THR A 744 -13.46 0.10 15.47
N GLY A 745 -14.03 -0.03 14.30
CA GLY A 745 -14.95 -1.13 14.02
C GLY A 745 -15.10 -1.34 12.52
N TYR A 746 -15.76 -2.42 12.19
CA TYR A 746 -16.20 -2.68 10.84
C TYR A 746 -17.37 -1.75 10.49
N GLY A 747 -17.42 -1.29 9.27
CA GLY A 747 -18.61 -0.64 8.76
C GLY A 747 -19.62 -1.68 8.30
N ALA A 748 -20.87 -1.45 8.61
CA ALA A 748 -21.93 -2.23 8.02
C ALA A 748 -22.02 -1.93 6.52
N THR A 749 -22.27 -2.94 5.72
CA THR A 749 -22.67 -2.76 4.31
C THR A 749 -23.97 -1.97 4.21
N TRP A 750 -24.23 -1.41 3.05
CA TRP A 750 -25.47 -0.65 2.86
C TRP A 750 -26.72 -1.44 3.26
N SER A 751 -26.82 -2.72 2.91
CA SER A 751 -27.98 -3.55 3.27
C SER A 751 -28.10 -3.81 4.77
N GLU A 752 -27.00 -3.99 5.45
CA GLU A 752 -26.98 -4.18 6.91
C GLU A 752 -27.40 -2.92 7.65
N LEU A 753 -26.98 -1.75 7.21
CA LEU A 753 -27.38 -0.45 7.76
C LEU A 753 -28.88 -0.17 7.63
N ARG A 754 -29.53 -0.76 6.64
CA ARG A 754 -30.99 -0.67 6.48
C ARG A 754 -31.73 -1.52 7.50
N LYS A 755 -31.15 -2.70 7.85
CA LYS A 755 -31.81 -3.66 8.77
C LYS A 755 -31.61 -3.25 10.22
N ALA A 756 -30.39 -2.97 10.64
CA ALA A 756 -30.08 -2.44 11.97
C ALA A 756 -28.65 -1.88 12.00
N PRO A 757 -28.38 -0.76 12.69
CA PRO A 757 -27.02 -0.34 12.95
C PRO A 757 -26.32 -1.35 13.85
N TYR A 758 -25.03 -1.53 13.71
CA TYR A 758 -24.23 -2.32 14.64
C TYR A 758 -24.39 -1.79 16.06
N ARG A 759 -24.75 -2.65 16.99
CA ARG A 759 -24.88 -2.27 18.40
C ARG A 759 -23.59 -1.71 18.98
N TRP A 760 -22.45 -2.30 18.58
CA TRP A 760 -21.14 -1.80 18.98
C TRP A 760 -20.91 -0.36 18.49
N ALA A 761 -21.05 -0.09 17.20
CA ALA A 761 -20.89 1.25 16.66
C ALA A 761 -21.86 2.24 17.29
N ALA A 762 -23.13 1.88 17.43
CA ALA A 762 -24.13 2.72 18.08
C ALA A 762 -23.79 2.99 19.55
N SER A 763 -23.30 1.98 20.28
CA SER A 763 -22.83 2.14 21.65
C SER A 763 -21.67 3.13 21.78
N CYS A 764 -20.67 3.00 20.90
CA CYS A 764 -19.50 3.88 20.88
C CYS A 764 -19.89 5.33 20.52
N ILE A 765 -20.68 5.50 19.47
CA ILE A 765 -21.14 6.84 19.03
C ILE A 765 -22.01 7.49 20.10
N ASN A 766 -22.93 6.74 20.73
CA ASN A 766 -23.80 7.25 21.80
C ASN A 766 -23.06 7.57 23.09
N ALA A 767 -21.88 6.96 23.32
CA ALA A 767 -21.02 7.31 24.45
C ALA A 767 -20.50 8.74 24.33
N ASN A 768 -20.34 9.23 23.10
CA ASN A 768 -19.96 10.61 22.80
C ASN A 768 -18.66 11.07 23.50
N ASP A 769 -17.73 10.15 23.70
CA ASP A 769 -16.45 10.41 24.36
C ASP A 769 -15.26 10.34 23.42
N LYS A 770 -15.31 9.48 22.39
CA LYS A 770 -14.22 9.28 21.41
C LYS A 770 -14.77 9.21 20.00
N ALA A 771 -13.92 9.51 19.02
CA ALA A 771 -14.23 9.36 17.61
C ALA A 771 -14.41 7.88 17.24
N PHE A 772 -15.23 7.60 16.23
CA PHE A 772 -15.47 6.26 15.72
C PHE A 772 -15.07 6.15 14.26
N PHE A 773 -14.21 5.17 13.94
CA PHE A 773 -13.65 4.97 12.62
C PHE A 773 -13.97 3.59 12.06
N ASN A 774 -14.17 3.52 10.75
CA ASN A 774 -14.20 2.30 9.97
C ASN A 774 -12.89 2.19 9.16
N PHE A 775 -11.88 1.53 9.72
CA PHE A 775 -10.56 1.45 9.11
C PHE A 775 -10.35 0.27 8.16
N GLU A 776 -11.39 -0.49 7.89
CA GLU A 776 -11.38 -1.49 6.83
C GLU A 776 -12.77 -1.51 6.19
N HIS A 777 -13.13 -0.39 5.58
CA HIS A 777 -14.37 -0.30 4.84
C HIS A 777 -14.25 -1.07 3.54
N GLU A 778 -15.14 -1.98 3.34
CA GLU A 778 -15.25 -2.72 2.09
C GLU A 778 -16.72 -2.92 1.74
N GLU A 779 -17.08 -2.55 0.56
CA GLU A 779 -18.32 -2.91 -0.07
C GLU A 779 -17.98 -3.91 -1.16
N SER A 780 -18.88 -4.69 -1.58
CA SER A 780 -18.80 -5.63 -2.68
C SER A 780 -17.53 -5.62 -3.56
N ALA A 781 -17.11 -6.74 -4.06
CA ALA A 781 -16.06 -6.81 -5.07
C ALA A 781 -16.53 -6.18 -6.40
N ALA A 782 -15.60 -5.64 -7.18
CA ALA A 782 -15.89 -5.14 -8.52
C ALA A 782 -14.82 -5.59 -9.50
N GLN A 783 -15.28 -6.10 -10.63
CA GLN A 783 -14.40 -6.53 -11.70
C GLN A 783 -13.58 -5.36 -12.27
N PRO A 784 -12.33 -5.58 -12.71
CA PRO A 784 -11.54 -4.56 -13.40
C PRO A 784 -12.15 -4.28 -14.79
N ASN A 785 -11.60 -3.27 -15.47
CA ASN A 785 -11.91 -3.07 -16.89
C ASN A 785 -11.27 -4.20 -17.72
N TRP A 786 -12.05 -5.21 -18.04
CA TRP A 786 -11.57 -6.37 -18.82
C TRP A 786 -11.16 -6.02 -20.25
N GLU A 787 -11.66 -4.93 -20.82
CA GLU A 787 -11.25 -4.46 -22.15
C GLU A 787 -9.77 -4.00 -22.14
N LEU A 788 -9.32 -3.45 -21.03
CA LEU A 788 -7.89 -3.14 -20.82
C LEU A 788 -7.09 -4.38 -20.41
N ALA A 789 -7.62 -5.17 -19.47
CA ALA A 789 -6.95 -6.35 -18.95
C ALA A 789 -6.71 -7.43 -20.01
N GLN A 790 -7.57 -7.53 -21.01
CA GLN A 790 -7.40 -8.46 -22.13
C GLN A 790 -6.14 -8.25 -22.97
N LYS A 791 -5.51 -7.08 -22.86
CA LYS A 791 -4.23 -6.80 -23.51
C LYS A 791 -3.07 -7.52 -22.84
N GLU A 792 -3.28 -7.97 -21.61
CA GLU A 792 -2.31 -8.71 -20.82
C GLU A 792 -2.75 -10.18 -20.74
N PRO A 793 -1.96 -11.12 -21.24
CA PRO A 793 -2.41 -12.50 -21.48
C PRO A 793 -2.73 -13.31 -20.22
N TRP A 794 -2.12 -12.99 -19.10
CA TRP A 794 -2.22 -13.76 -17.86
C TRP A 794 -3.40 -13.36 -16.97
N TYR A 795 -4.29 -12.50 -17.46
CA TYR A 795 -5.25 -11.83 -16.58
C TYR A 795 -6.67 -12.33 -16.61
N LYS A 796 -7.01 -13.21 -17.50
CA LYS A 796 -8.33 -13.83 -17.49
C LYS A 796 -8.43 -14.91 -16.42
N VAL A 797 -8.35 -14.51 -15.17
CA VAL A 797 -8.51 -15.40 -14.04
C VAL A 797 -9.84 -15.12 -13.37
N GLN A 798 -10.59 -16.18 -13.12
CA GLN A 798 -11.83 -16.08 -12.39
C GLN A 798 -11.54 -15.71 -10.94
N SER A 799 -12.13 -14.62 -10.44
CA SER A 799 -12.03 -14.23 -9.06
C SER A 799 -12.88 -15.11 -8.16
N TYR A 800 -12.37 -15.49 -6.99
CA TYR A 800 -13.15 -16.12 -5.95
C TYR A 800 -14.22 -15.16 -5.38
N GLU A 801 -14.02 -13.87 -5.51
CA GLU A 801 -14.94 -12.84 -4.99
C GLU A 801 -16.20 -12.67 -5.84
N TRP A 802 -16.32 -13.38 -6.95
CA TRP A 802 -17.56 -13.37 -7.72
C TRP A 802 -18.77 -13.95 -6.96
N GLU A 803 -18.54 -14.71 -5.90
CA GLU A 803 -19.61 -15.12 -4.98
C GLU A 803 -20.27 -13.91 -4.29
N TYR A 804 -19.50 -12.84 -4.03
CA TYR A 804 -20.06 -11.60 -3.48
C TYR A 804 -20.99 -10.92 -4.47
N GLU A 805 -20.67 -10.94 -5.77
CA GLU A 805 -21.54 -10.43 -6.81
C GLU A 805 -22.84 -11.24 -6.90
N GLU A 806 -22.75 -12.57 -6.89
CA GLU A 806 -23.91 -13.45 -6.92
C GLU A 806 -24.83 -13.21 -5.71
N ASN A 807 -24.25 -13.11 -4.53
CA ASN A 807 -24.99 -12.86 -3.30
C ASN A 807 -25.59 -11.45 -3.23
N SER A 808 -24.93 -10.46 -3.79
CA SER A 808 -25.31 -9.05 -3.70
C SER A 808 -26.22 -8.59 -4.83
N ILE A 809 -25.98 -9.05 -6.06
CA ILE A 809 -26.73 -8.66 -7.26
C ILE A 809 -27.85 -9.66 -7.53
N GLY A 810 -27.66 -10.93 -7.15
CA GLY A 810 -28.62 -12.01 -7.34
C GLY A 810 -28.24 -12.99 -8.45
N ARG A 811 -27.12 -12.77 -9.14
CA ARG A 811 -26.50 -13.70 -10.07
C ARG A 811 -25.02 -13.36 -10.27
N LYS A 812 -24.27 -14.32 -10.77
CA LYS A 812 -22.91 -14.13 -11.26
C LYS A 812 -22.93 -13.29 -12.55
N LEU A 813 -21.96 -12.39 -12.68
CA LEU A 813 -21.75 -11.56 -13.87
C LEU A 813 -20.66 -12.15 -14.74
N ASP A 814 -20.82 -12.00 -16.07
CA ASP A 814 -19.77 -12.31 -17.02
C ASP A 814 -18.73 -11.17 -17.13
N ALA A 815 -17.57 -11.46 -17.69
CA ALA A 815 -16.50 -10.46 -17.84
C ALA A 815 -16.93 -9.23 -18.65
N GLU A 816 -17.81 -9.40 -19.62
CA GLU A 816 -18.37 -8.33 -20.44
C GLU A 816 -19.27 -7.38 -19.64
N GLU A 817 -19.78 -7.82 -18.50
CA GLU A 817 -20.66 -7.07 -17.59
C GLU A 817 -19.91 -6.35 -16.47
N TRP A 818 -18.58 -6.22 -16.56
CA TRP A 818 -17.74 -5.62 -15.53
C TRP A 818 -18.19 -4.21 -15.10
N LYS A 819 -18.81 -3.43 -16.00
CA LYS A 819 -19.36 -2.11 -15.66
C LYS A 819 -20.53 -2.20 -14.69
N ILE A 820 -21.33 -3.26 -14.75
CA ILE A 820 -22.43 -3.51 -13.81
C ILE A 820 -21.87 -3.85 -12.42
N SER A 821 -20.83 -4.67 -12.37
CA SER A 821 -20.11 -4.98 -11.13
C SER A 821 -19.56 -3.72 -10.46
N GLN A 822 -18.87 -2.86 -11.23
CA GLN A 822 -18.38 -1.58 -10.72
C GLN A 822 -19.50 -0.61 -10.31
N ALA A 823 -20.61 -0.62 -11.02
CA ALA A 823 -21.75 0.20 -10.67
C ALA A 823 -22.35 -0.23 -9.31
N PHE A 824 -22.46 -1.53 -9.06
CA PHE A 824 -22.93 -2.03 -7.77
C PHE A 824 -21.98 -1.63 -6.64
N GLN A 825 -20.66 -1.84 -6.77
CA GLN A 825 -19.69 -1.43 -5.77
C GLN A 825 -19.78 0.08 -5.48
N ALA A 826 -19.85 0.92 -6.50
CA ALA A 826 -19.94 2.37 -6.34
C ALA A 826 -21.24 2.81 -5.67
N PHE A 827 -22.37 2.21 -6.05
CA PHE A 827 -23.67 2.50 -5.45
C PHE A 827 -23.67 2.13 -3.95
N SER A 828 -23.24 0.90 -3.62
CA SER A 828 -23.15 0.43 -2.23
C SER A 828 -22.19 1.29 -1.41
N ALA A 829 -21.03 1.63 -1.96
CA ALA A 829 -20.03 2.48 -1.31
C ALA A 829 -20.61 3.85 -0.93
N TRP A 830 -21.27 4.53 -1.87
CA TRP A 830 -21.90 5.82 -1.59
C TRP A 830 -22.98 5.73 -0.51
N GLU A 831 -23.94 4.81 -0.68
CA GLU A 831 -25.08 4.70 0.23
C GLU A 831 -24.64 4.30 1.64
N SER A 832 -23.67 3.39 1.78
CA SER A 832 -23.16 2.98 3.08
C SER A 832 -22.33 4.08 3.76
N MET A 833 -21.37 4.69 3.07
CA MET A 833 -20.55 5.76 3.65
C MET A 833 -21.41 6.98 4.02
N LYS A 834 -22.33 7.39 3.13
CA LYS A 834 -23.28 8.45 3.43
C LYS A 834 -24.02 8.18 4.76
N LYS A 835 -24.57 6.98 4.89
CA LYS A 835 -25.34 6.61 6.11
C LYS A 835 -24.45 6.58 7.35
N GLN A 836 -23.24 6.03 7.24
CA GLN A 836 -22.30 5.98 8.35
C GLN A 836 -21.85 7.40 8.78
N ILE A 837 -21.55 8.29 7.83
CA ILE A 837 -21.24 9.71 8.14
C ILE A 837 -22.41 10.39 8.86
N LEU A 838 -23.66 10.17 8.38
CA LEU A 838 -24.86 10.71 9.01
C LEU A 838 -25.13 10.13 10.40
N LEU A 839 -24.65 8.93 10.69
CA LEU A 839 -24.71 8.29 12.01
C LEU A 839 -23.61 8.79 12.97
N GLY A 840 -22.55 9.44 12.45
CA GLY A 840 -21.49 10.02 13.27
C GLY A 840 -20.15 9.31 13.19
N TYR A 841 -19.89 8.53 12.16
CA TYR A 841 -18.56 8.00 11.88
C TYR A 841 -17.60 9.17 11.51
N ASP A 842 -16.36 9.10 11.98
CA ASP A 842 -15.37 10.14 11.84
C ASP A 842 -14.27 9.81 10.81
N GLY A 843 -14.42 8.73 10.08
CA GLY A 843 -13.53 8.40 8.96
C GLY A 843 -13.58 6.97 8.47
N PHE A 844 -12.94 6.79 7.33
CA PHE A 844 -12.92 5.54 6.58
C PHE A 844 -11.57 5.26 5.99
N SER A 845 -11.16 3.99 6.02
CA SER A 845 -10.08 3.47 5.22
C SER A 845 -10.61 2.36 4.31
N TRP A 846 -10.64 2.59 3.01
CA TRP A 846 -11.08 1.56 2.06
C TRP A 846 -10.07 0.42 1.98
N CYS A 847 -10.52 -0.80 1.89
CA CYS A 847 -9.69 -2.00 1.74
C CYS A 847 -9.75 -2.51 0.28
N SER A 848 -8.81 -2.16 -0.58
CA SER A 848 -7.61 -1.33 -0.48
C SER A 848 -7.57 -0.27 -1.59
N LEU A 849 -6.49 0.53 -1.66
CA LEU A 849 -6.34 1.53 -2.72
C LEU A 849 -6.13 0.87 -4.07
N GLU A 850 -5.15 -0.03 -4.18
CA GLU A 850 -4.76 -0.72 -5.41
C GLU A 850 -4.89 -2.23 -5.28
N SER A 851 -5.18 -2.89 -6.40
CA SER A 851 -5.35 -4.34 -6.43
C SER A 851 -4.05 -5.13 -6.54
N GLY A 852 -2.94 -4.48 -6.86
CA GLY A 852 -1.65 -5.15 -6.92
C GLY A 852 -1.64 -6.41 -7.78
N ALA A 853 -0.88 -7.40 -7.38
CA ALA A 853 -0.65 -8.61 -8.16
C ALA A 853 -1.81 -9.59 -8.19
N ASN A 854 -2.66 -9.54 -7.19
CA ASN A 854 -3.88 -10.33 -7.15
C ASN A 854 -5.04 -9.68 -7.90
N MET A 855 -4.73 -8.79 -8.75
CA MET A 855 -5.60 -7.83 -9.39
C MET A 855 -6.85 -8.42 -10.02
N PHE A 856 -6.87 -9.71 -10.27
CA PHE A 856 -8.01 -10.40 -10.87
C PHE A 856 -8.63 -11.45 -9.95
N THR A 857 -8.05 -11.68 -8.79
CA THR A 857 -8.60 -12.51 -7.73
C THR A 857 -9.06 -11.70 -6.53
N TYR A 858 -8.43 -10.55 -6.25
CA TYR A 858 -8.84 -9.61 -5.20
C TYR A 858 -9.45 -8.36 -5.85
N GLN A 859 -10.74 -8.23 -5.82
CA GLN A 859 -11.48 -7.24 -6.60
C GLN A 859 -12.07 -6.08 -5.77
N LYS A 860 -11.85 -6.06 -4.47
CA LYS A 860 -12.30 -4.98 -3.59
C LYS A 860 -11.62 -3.62 -3.82
N PRO A 861 -10.32 -3.54 -4.24
CA PRO A 861 -9.62 -2.27 -4.41
C PRO A 861 -10.30 -1.26 -5.33
N LEU A 862 -10.01 0.02 -5.06
CA LEU A 862 -10.57 1.17 -5.81
C LEU A 862 -9.91 1.40 -7.16
N LEU A 863 -8.64 1.02 -7.30
CA LEU A 863 -7.87 1.12 -8.53
C LEU A 863 -7.54 -0.29 -9.01
N ASP A 864 -7.50 -0.46 -10.32
CA ASP A 864 -6.93 -1.66 -10.91
C ASP A 864 -5.39 -1.57 -10.97
N ALA A 865 -4.76 -2.60 -11.48
CA ALA A 865 -3.30 -2.67 -11.58
C ALA A 865 -2.67 -1.68 -12.56
N PHE A 866 -3.44 -1.05 -13.39
CA PHE A 866 -2.97 0.00 -14.31
C PHE A 866 -3.13 1.40 -13.69
N GLY A 867 -3.56 1.50 -12.42
CA GLY A 867 -3.90 2.76 -11.77
C GLY A 867 -5.17 3.41 -12.33
N VAL A 868 -5.99 2.63 -13.02
CA VAL A 868 -7.29 3.09 -13.55
C VAL A 868 -8.33 2.96 -12.46
N PRO A 869 -9.06 4.03 -12.15
CA PRO A 869 -10.05 4.00 -11.08
C PRO A 869 -11.28 3.19 -11.49
N LYS A 870 -11.72 2.32 -10.60
CA LYS A 870 -13.06 1.75 -10.65
C LYS A 870 -14.09 2.83 -10.29
N LEU A 871 -15.35 2.58 -10.59
CA LEU A 871 -16.41 3.56 -10.35
C LEU A 871 -16.53 3.94 -8.86
N ALA A 872 -16.23 2.99 -7.94
CA ALA A 872 -16.24 3.22 -6.50
C ALA A 872 -15.20 4.23 -6.03
N TYR A 873 -14.10 4.43 -6.74
CA TYR A 873 -13.14 5.50 -6.46
C TYR A 873 -13.80 6.88 -6.45
N TYR A 874 -14.69 7.12 -7.41
CA TYR A 874 -15.42 8.39 -7.51
C TYR A 874 -16.54 8.51 -6.47
N ALA A 875 -17.16 7.39 -6.08
CA ALA A 875 -18.12 7.36 -4.98
C ALA A 875 -17.43 7.73 -3.64
N ASN A 876 -16.23 7.18 -3.40
CA ASN A 876 -15.39 7.58 -2.26
C ASN A 876 -15.01 9.05 -2.33
N LYS A 877 -14.57 9.53 -3.50
CA LYS A 877 -14.25 10.95 -3.71
C LYS A 877 -15.41 11.87 -3.36
N GLN A 878 -16.64 11.47 -3.70
CA GLN A 878 -17.85 12.20 -3.34
C GLN A 878 -18.08 12.19 -1.82
N ALA A 879 -17.98 11.03 -1.17
CA ALA A 879 -18.19 10.86 0.27
C ALA A 879 -17.11 11.59 1.11
N PHE A 880 -15.88 11.63 0.63
CA PHE A 880 -14.75 12.29 1.29
C PHE A 880 -14.71 13.81 1.08
N GLY A 881 -15.67 14.35 0.32
CA GLY A 881 -15.84 15.81 0.21
C GLY A 881 -16.11 16.44 1.58
N ARG A 882 -15.43 17.53 1.90
CA ARG A 882 -15.61 18.25 3.19
C ARG A 882 -17.00 18.86 3.38
N MET A 883 -17.72 19.10 2.29
CA MET A 883 -19.12 19.54 2.31
C MET A 883 -19.86 18.91 1.12
N TRP A 884 -21.03 18.35 1.38
CA TRP A 884 -21.91 17.80 0.34
C TRP A 884 -23.37 17.83 0.76
N ALA A 885 -24.27 17.70 -0.22
CA ALA A 885 -25.69 17.55 0.04
C ALA A 885 -26.18 16.22 -0.59
N ALA A 886 -27.10 15.55 0.08
CA ALA A 886 -27.66 14.28 -0.33
C ALA A 886 -29.04 14.09 0.29
N SER A 887 -29.70 12.94 0.03
CA SER A 887 -30.86 12.52 0.80
C SER A 887 -30.46 11.72 2.04
N ASN A 888 -31.18 11.88 3.13
CA ASN A 888 -31.09 10.97 4.30
C ASN A 888 -31.75 9.61 4.04
N ASN A 889 -32.47 9.48 2.93
CA ASN A 889 -33.12 8.26 2.52
C ASN A 889 -32.08 7.20 2.15
N VAL A 890 -32.35 5.96 2.54
CA VAL A 890 -31.53 4.79 2.16
C VAL A 890 -32.25 3.87 1.18
N ASP A 891 -33.53 4.13 0.92
CA ASP A 891 -34.32 3.35 -0.03
C ASP A 891 -33.91 3.62 -1.45
N VAL A 892 -33.84 2.56 -2.26
CA VAL A 892 -33.51 2.63 -3.68
C VAL A 892 -34.74 2.91 -4.52
N VAL A 893 -35.87 2.38 -4.11
CA VAL A 893 -37.15 2.49 -4.83
C VAL A 893 -38.04 3.54 -4.19
N TYR A 894 -38.60 4.41 -5.04
CA TYR A 894 -39.49 5.50 -4.63
C TYR A 894 -40.87 5.30 -5.23
N GLY A 895 -41.87 5.25 -4.38
CA GLY A 895 -43.29 5.33 -4.78
C GLY A 895 -43.78 6.77 -4.87
N PRO A 896 -45.05 6.95 -5.30
CA PRO A 896 -45.64 8.30 -5.51
C PRO A 896 -45.78 9.13 -4.22
N GLN A 897 -45.76 8.47 -3.08
CA GLN A 897 -45.96 9.11 -1.76
C GLN A 897 -44.65 9.39 -1.04
N ASP A 898 -43.54 8.87 -1.52
CA ASP A 898 -42.24 9.00 -0.86
C ASP A 898 -41.71 10.42 -0.96
N GLN A 899 -41.05 10.85 0.09
CA GLN A 899 -40.44 12.18 0.21
C GLN A 899 -38.94 12.07 0.13
N ILE A 900 -38.33 13.01 -0.54
CA ILE A 900 -36.90 13.28 -0.44
C ILE A 900 -36.69 14.06 0.87
N GLN A 901 -35.74 13.61 1.66
CA GLN A 901 -35.31 14.24 2.90
C GLN A 901 -33.87 14.78 2.73
N PRO A 902 -33.70 15.98 2.15
CA PRO A 902 -32.36 16.49 1.88
C PRO A 902 -31.63 16.81 3.20
N VAL A 903 -30.33 16.55 3.17
CA VAL A 903 -29.40 16.92 4.26
C VAL A 903 -28.15 17.56 3.67
N ILE A 904 -27.49 18.40 4.43
CA ILE A 904 -26.19 18.97 4.11
C ILE A 904 -25.21 18.56 5.20
N PHE A 905 -24.15 17.86 4.84
CA PHE A 905 -23.00 17.60 5.68
C PHE A 905 -21.96 18.70 5.46
N ASN A 906 -21.35 19.19 6.52
CA ASN A 906 -20.29 20.19 6.43
C ASN A 906 -19.24 19.98 7.54
N LEU A 907 -18.03 19.64 7.14
CA LEU A 907 -16.89 19.47 8.03
C LEU A 907 -16.24 20.81 8.40
N ASP A 908 -16.35 21.81 7.52
CA ASP A 908 -15.77 23.14 7.69
C ASP A 908 -16.59 24.03 8.63
N ALA A 909 -16.19 25.28 8.77
CA ALA A 909 -16.93 26.26 9.55
C ALA A 909 -18.37 26.45 9.04
N PRO A 910 -19.32 26.86 9.91
CA PRO A 910 -20.68 27.15 9.50
C PRO A 910 -20.72 28.17 8.36
N CYS A 911 -21.68 28.05 7.46
CA CYS A 911 -21.83 28.97 6.34
C CYS A 911 -23.29 29.09 5.87
N LYS A 912 -23.56 30.01 4.94
CA LYS A 912 -24.83 30.06 4.21
C LYS A 912 -24.68 29.43 2.83
N ALA A 913 -25.67 28.69 2.40
CA ALA A 913 -25.66 28.08 1.09
C ALA A 913 -27.04 28.06 0.42
N ASN A 914 -27.04 27.93 -0.90
CA ASN A 914 -28.22 27.56 -1.67
C ASN A 914 -28.09 26.10 -2.09
N LEU A 915 -29.17 25.36 -2.01
CA LEU A 915 -29.26 23.99 -2.49
C LEU A 915 -30.17 23.89 -3.72
N ILE A 916 -29.61 23.41 -4.81
CA ILE A 916 -30.32 23.13 -6.05
C ILE A 916 -30.40 21.61 -6.18
N ILE A 917 -31.60 21.09 -6.36
CA ILE A 917 -31.86 19.65 -6.54
C ILE A 917 -32.51 19.46 -7.90
N GLU A 918 -31.87 18.67 -8.74
CA GLU A 918 -32.35 18.34 -10.08
C GLU A 918 -32.65 16.85 -10.20
N LEU A 919 -33.87 16.53 -10.59
CA LEU A 919 -34.23 15.18 -11.00
C LEU A 919 -33.98 15.06 -12.51
N LYS A 920 -33.14 14.14 -12.91
CA LYS A 920 -32.73 13.91 -14.29
C LYS A 920 -33.19 12.53 -14.74
N ASN A 921 -33.66 12.43 -16.00
CA ASN A 921 -33.97 11.15 -16.63
C ASN A 921 -32.72 10.43 -17.15
N GLU A 922 -32.87 9.27 -17.73
CA GLU A 922 -31.79 8.44 -18.27
C GLU A 922 -30.90 9.15 -19.32
N GLN A 923 -31.47 10.11 -20.07
CA GLN A 923 -30.71 10.92 -21.02
C GLN A 923 -29.98 12.11 -20.37
N GLY A 924 -30.06 12.26 -19.04
CA GLY A 924 -29.48 13.36 -18.30
C GLY A 924 -30.25 14.68 -18.40
N LYS A 925 -31.47 14.68 -19.01
CA LYS A 925 -32.32 15.86 -19.09
C LYS A 925 -33.03 16.10 -17.75
N THR A 926 -32.94 17.32 -17.24
CA THR A 926 -33.67 17.72 -16.04
C THR A 926 -35.17 17.68 -16.29
N VAL A 927 -35.87 16.85 -15.55
CA VAL A 927 -37.35 16.71 -15.60
C VAL A 927 -38.03 17.51 -14.51
N GLU A 928 -37.34 17.72 -13.38
CA GLU A 928 -37.84 18.57 -12.30
C GLU A 928 -36.64 19.22 -11.57
N LYS A 929 -36.89 20.42 -11.06
CA LYS A 929 -35.85 21.18 -10.33
C LYS A 929 -36.47 21.89 -9.12
N LYS A 930 -35.79 21.80 -7.97
CA LYS A 930 -36.12 22.54 -6.76
C LYS A 930 -34.90 23.36 -6.32
N THR A 931 -35.14 24.58 -5.87
CA THR A 931 -34.09 25.43 -5.29
C THR A 931 -34.51 25.88 -3.90
N ILE A 932 -33.67 25.67 -2.91
CA ILE A 932 -33.83 26.10 -1.52
C ILE A 932 -32.72 27.10 -1.25
N LYS A 933 -33.09 28.31 -0.89
CA LYS A 933 -32.15 29.43 -0.76
C LYS A 933 -31.85 29.77 0.69
N ASN A 934 -30.69 30.37 0.93
CA ASN A 934 -30.28 30.96 2.22
C ASN A 934 -30.35 29.98 3.41
N ILE A 935 -29.88 28.76 3.19
CA ILE A 935 -29.82 27.73 4.23
C ILE A 935 -28.66 28.07 5.16
N ASP A 936 -28.93 28.15 6.46
CA ASP A 936 -27.91 28.24 7.51
C ASP A 936 -27.31 26.85 7.74
N VAL A 937 -26.16 26.61 7.14
CA VAL A 937 -25.48 25.30 7.18
C VAL A 937 -24.62 25.24 8.43
N LYS A 938 -24.91 24.25 9.30
CA LYS A 938 -24.05 23.93 10.43
C LYS A 938 -22.68 23.52 9.93
N GLY A 939 -21.65 23.69 10.73
CA GLY A 939 -20.30 23.26 10.43
C GLY A 939 -19.77 22.25 11.45
N ASN A 940 -18.44 22.04 11.42
CA ASN A 940 -17.71 21.20 12.38
C ASN A 940 -18.23 19.75 12.41
N GLY A 941 -18.42 19.15 11.23
CA GLY A 941 -18.86 17.78 11.08
C GLY A 941 -20.34 17.54 11.41
N ASN A 942 -21.14 18.59 11.47
CA ASN A 942 -22.56 18.48 11.72
C ASN A 942 -23.38 18.38 10.44
N VAL A 943 -24.55 17.77 10.58
CA VAL A 943 -25.56 17.61 9.54
C VAL A 943 -26.65 18.65 9.70
N THR A 944 -27.03 19.31 8.61
CA THR A 944 -28.13 20.25 8.53
C THR A 944 -29.30 19.60 7.80
N PRO A 945 -30.40 19.24 8.47
CA PRO A 945 -31.62 18.81 7.78
C PRO A 945 -32.22 19.96 6.94
N VAL A 946 -32.71 19.63 5.77
CA VAL A 946 -33.40 20.58 4.88
C VAL A 946 -34.86 20.13 4.73
N GLU A 947 -35.75 21.06 4.40
CA GLU A 947 -37.17 20.77 4.23
C GLU A 947 -37.43 19.62 3.24
N SER A 948 -38.14 18.59 3.70
CA SER A 948 -38.55 17.43 2.91
C SER A 948 -39.56 17.85 1.84
N PHE A 949 -39.51 17.17 0.70
CA PHE A 949 -40.43 17.42 -0.40
C PHE A 949 -40.69 16.15 -1.24
N ARG A 950 -41.65 16.21 -2.14
CA ARG A 950 -41.94 15.16 -3.12
C ARG A 950 -41.67 15.67 -4.53
N PHE A 951 -41.11 14.82 -5.35
CA PHE A 951 -41.10 15.07 -6.81
C PHE A 951 -42.50 14.86 -7.37
N LYS A 952 -42.86 15.70 -8.34
CA LYS A 952 -44.12 15.59 -9.03
C LYS A 952 -44.09 14.53 -10.13
N ASN A 953 -42.90 14.12 -10.56
CA ASN A 953 -42.72 13.07 -11.54
C ASN A 953 -43.30 11.75 -11.04
N LYS A 954 -44.15 11.15 -11.87
CA LYS A 954 -44.81 9.87 -11.59
C LYS A 954 -44.51 8.79 -12.64
N ARG A 955 -43.57 9.06 -13.55
CA ARG A 955 -43.17 8.05 -14.53
C ARG A 955 -42.23 7.06 -13.86
N GLU A 956 -42.49 5.79 -14.08
CA GLU A 956 -41.64 4.71 -13.68
C GLU A 956 -40.31 4.74 -14.44
N GLY A 957 -39.22 4.34 -13.77
CA GLY A 957 -37.89 4.25 -14.36
C GLY A 957 -36.77 4.68 -13.41
N VAL A 958 -35.55 4.64 -13.92
CA VAL A 958 -34.34 5.07 -13.22
C VAL A 958 -34.18 6.58 -13.38
N TYR A 959 -33.94 7.24 -12.27
CA TYR A 959 -33.69 8.68 -12.20
C TYR A 959 -32.44 8.99 -11.43
N PHE A 960 -31.78 10.10 -11.85
CA PHE A 960 -30.58 10.65 -11.22
C PHE A 960 -30.95 11.92 -10.48
N ILE A 961 -30.63 11.97 -9.20
CA ILE A 961 -30.84 13.14 -8.37
C ILE A 961 -29.48 13.83 -8.21
N VAL A 962 -29.37 15.03 -8.77
CA VAL A 962 -28.14 15.83 -8.66
C VAL A 962 -28.37 16.95 -7.67
N TYR A 963 -27.61 16.94 -6.58
CA TYR A 963 -27.59 18.00 -5.58
C TYR A 963 -26.45 18.95 -5.91
N GLN A 964 -26.75 20.24 -6.08
CA GLN A 964 -25.74 21.28 -6.27
C GLN A 964 -25.81 22.24 -5.09
N LEU A 965 -24.74 22.26 -4.31
CA LEU A 965 -24.60 23.14 -3.16
C LEU A 965 -23.74 24.34 -3.55
N VAL A 966 -24.30 25.55 -3.41
CA VAL A 966 -23.62 26.79 -3.76
C VAL A 966 -23.42 27.58 -2.49
N LYS A 967 -22.17 27.63 -2.01
CA LYS A 967 -21.79 28.44 -0.84
C LYS A 967 -21.93 29.92 -1.17
N LEU A 968 -22.61 30.66 -0.30
CA LEU A 968 -22.76 32.11 -0.42
C LEU A 968 -21.51 32.78 0.15
N ALA A 969 -21.09 33.89 -0.48
CA ALA A 969 -20.07 34.74 0.12
C ALA A 969 -20.64 35.38 1.41
N ASN A 970 -19.82 35.41 2.42
CA ASN A 970 -20.17 36.07 3.68
C ASN A 970 -20.30 37.58 3.50
#